data_cdd704dcb1c57a275d68125d419c3b6a
#
_entry.id   cdd704dcb1c57a275d68125d419c3b6a
#
_cell.length_a   1.000
_cell.length_b   1.000
_cell.length_c   1.000
_cell.angle_alpha   90.00
_cell.angle_beta   90.00
_cell.angle_gamma   90.00
#
_symmetry.space_group_name_H-M   'P 1'
#
loop_
_entity.id
_entity.type
_entity.pdbx_description
1 polymer ?
#
loop_
_entity_poly.entity_id
_entity_poly.type
_entity_poly.pdbx_seq_one_letter_code
_entity_poly.pdbx_strand_id
1 'polypeptide(L)'
;MDASSLSAEAQETIIRKCATLLKMERWRVAGAIALFDDGSTMPFIARYRKESTGGMDETELRALEAALDAAKRLEARRASILSAVQKLGKLTAELRAKMEAEELSAAELEDLYLPFRAKRRTKASLAREAGLQPLANAIMRRALRSTEGAGEGASEESDRWAQYDRSVQEVCTEFSATLARTAEVGAASATDVLRGACEIVAEEVMEEAHVRAMGRNRLRRGAVLVSKEKKEGSDGEGKFRLYHAFRTPLHRAQPHQVLAINRGEALKVLNVFVEIDAEVRAAFEAAVRGYVTEGPAPSTEHASWRDALSAAIADGTSRLLLPALEREWRRELTDTSEEQSFIVFSSNLRQKLLQPPLKGHVVAAIDPGLRTGCKVAVVTSTGSVLATDTLMLPLGGGGEVMGGRYTEMRRRLIALLSKWTVTLVAIGNGTGSREATALVVDALTSSGLDSTKYLMVDESGASVYSASKLAVAELPDMDVSLRGAVSLARRVQDPLSELVKVDPKSLGVGMYQHDVDQRRLADCLDKVVESAVNAVGVDLNVASAALLARVAGLNAKTAQHIVEAREAEASGGRFGRVEELTTIKGIGPKAYEQAAGFLRIYEGAEPLDATAVHPESYTALRLALERLGGAVAVEPFQLESLTEELGLGVPTLADALEALQRSGSDPRDDLLGVPAPILLDANQAATAAAGRADGGATPSLADLEVGDELLGVVKNVVDFGAFVDIGIGTDGLLHSSEMRGAKGRSAMAMQVGKQLRVKVKQIEIQDLKRKKARIGLGLIAE
;
A
#
# COMPACT_ATOMS: atom_id res chain seq x y z
N MET A 1 -22.76 2.84 8.65
CA MET A 1 -23.54 3.74 9.52
C MET A 1 -23.24 5.14 9.04
N ASP A 2 -24.25 5.86 8.59
CA ASP A 2 -24.10 7.24 8.13
C ASP A 2 -23.61 8.13 9.27
N ALA A 3 -22.72 9.08 8.95
CA ALA A 3 -22.14 10.03 9.90
C ALA A 3 -23.21 10.86 10.66
N SER A 4 -24.43 10.92 10.13
CA SER A 4 -25.59 11.61 10.73
C SER A 4 -26.12 10.98 12.03
N SER A 5 -25.58 9.85 12.50
CA SER A 5 -26.06 9.14 13.69
C SER A 5 -25.15 9.30 14.94
N LEU A 6 -24.02 9.97 14.82
CA LEU A 6 -23.13 10.24 15.96
C LEU A 6 -23.57 11.49 16.72
N SER A 7 -23.53 11.46 18.07
CA SER A 7 -23.81 12.65 18.87
C SER A 7 -22.78 13.76 18.61
N ALA A 8 -23.15 15.01 18.81
CA ALA A 8 -22.23 16.16 18.65
C ALA A 8 -20.96 16.00 19.52
N GLU A 9 -21.08 15.43 20.72
CA GLU A 9 -19.94 15.12 21.60
C GLU A 9 -19.00 14.06 20.99
N ALA A 10 -19.56 13.02 20.33
CA ALA A 10 -18.76 11.99 19.67
C ALA A 10 -18.00 12.55 18.45
N GLN A 11 -18.63 13.45 17.68
CA GLN A 11 -17.98 14.14 16.56
C GLN A 11 -16.82 15.01 17.05
N GLU A 12 -17.04 15.80 18.10
CA GLU A 12 -15.99 16.65 18.69
C GLU A 12 -14.81 15.84 19.23
N THR A 13 -15.10 14.69 19.84
CA THR A 13 -14.07 13.75 20.32
C THR A 13 -13.26 13.16 19.16
N ILE A 14 -13.91 12.82 18.05
CA ILE A 14 -13.24 12.32 16.85
C ILE A 14 -12.32 13.39 16.26
N ILE A 15 -12.79 14.62 16.10
CA ILE A 15 -11.99 15.76 15.59
C ILE A 15 -10.75 15.95 16.45
N ARG A 16 -10.89 15.97 17.77
CA ARG A 16 -9.78 16.15 18.71
C ARG A 16 -8.76 15.01 18.61
N LYS A 17 -9.22 13.76 18.55
CA LYS A 17 -8.36 12.58 18.36
C LYS A 17 -7.57 12.64 17.07
N CYS A 18 -8.23 12.95 15.95
CA CYS A 18 -7.57 13.09 14.65
C CYS A 18 -6.54 14.22 14.67
N ALA A 19 -6.89 15.38 15.24
CA ALA A 19 -6.00 16.53 15.36
C ALA A 19 -4.73 16.20 16.18
N THR A 20 -4.90 15.52 17.30
CA THR A 20 -3.77 15.08 18.15
C THR A 20 -2.90 14.04 17.47
N LEU A 21 -3.50 13.03 16.84
CA LEU A 21 -2.78 11.94 16.15
C LEU A 21 -1.94 12.47 14.99
N LEU A 22 -2.51 13.38 14.20
CA LEU A 22 -1.87 13.92 13.00
C LEU A 22 -1.04 15.20 13.31
N LYS A 23 -1.07 15.69 14.55
CA LYS A 23 -0.41 16.95 14.97
C LYS A 23 -0.85 18.15 14.14
N MET A 24 -2.15 18.22 13.83
CA MET A 24 -2.79 19.26 13.06
C MET A 24 -3.66 20.16 13.94
N GLU A 25 -3.89 21.38 13.51
CA GLU A 25 -4.83 22.30 14.18
C GLU A 25 -6.27 21.80 14.03
N ARG A 26 -7.07 21.94 15.09
CA ARG A 26 -8.45 21.44 15.15
C ARG A 26 -9.36 21.99 14.06
N TRP A 27 -9.23 23.30 13.74
CA TRP A 27 -10.07 23.91 12.72
C TRP A 27 -9.80 23.34 11.32
N ARG A 28 -8.53 23.00 10.98
CA ARG A 28 -8.17 22.34 9.72
C ARG A 28 -8.85 21.00 9.59
N VAL A 29 -8.74 20.19 10.65
CA VAL A 29 -9.36 18.85 10.72
C VAL A 29 -10.88 18.95 10.64
N ALA A 30 -11.51 19.88 11.38
CA ALA A 30 -12.95 20.08 11.35
C ALA A 30 -13.45 20.52 9.97
N GLY A 31 -12.74 21.44 9.32
CA GLY A 31 -13.06 21.90 7.96
C GLY A 31 -12.99 20.78 6.93
N ALA A 32 -11.94 19.95 6.98
CA ALA A 32 -11.81 18.83 6.07
C ALA A 32 -12.88 17.75 6.31
N ILE A 33 -13.21 17.43 7.57
CA ILE A 33 -14.28 16.46 7.90
C ILE A 33 -15.63 16.97 7.41
N ALA A 34 -15.94 18.24 7.56
CA ALA A 34 -17.19 18.82 7.06
C ALA A 34 -17.31 18.70 5.53
N LEU A 35 -16.19 18.88 4.80
CA LEU A 35 -16.16 18.71 3.36
C LEU A 35 -16.31 17.24 2.94
N PHE A 36 -15.72 16.28 3.68
CA PHE A 36 -15.95 14.85 3.43
C PHE A 36 -17.40 14.45 3.67
N ASP A 37 -18.02 14.95 4.75
CA ASP A 37 -19.42 14.66 5.08
C ASP A 37 -20.39 15.30 4.06
N ASP A 38 -20.00 16.42 3.42
CA ASP A 38 -20.71 17.03 2.28
C ASP A 38 -20.51 16.24 0.95
N GLY A 39 -19.70 15.20 0.96
CA GLY A 39 -19.43 14.35 -0.21
C GLY A 39 -18.43 14.95 -1.20
N SER A 40 -17.62 15.91 -0.77
CA SER A 40 -16.53 16.45 -1.59
C SER A 40 -15.41 15.45 -1.76
N THR A 41 -14.89 15.33 -2.99
CA THR A 41 -13.81 14.43 -3.31
C THR A 41 -12.45 14.95 -2.82
N MET A 42 -11.54 14.06 -2.52
CA MET A 42 -10.22 14.42 -1.99
C MET A 42 -9.42 15.32 -2.95
N PRO A 43 -9.33 15.05 -4.27
CA PRO A 43 -8.64 15.95 -5.19
C PRO A 43 -9.27 17.37 -5.22
N PHE A 44 -10.60 17.46 -5.14
CA PHE A 44 -11.29 18.73 -5.12
C PHE A 44 -10.99 19.53 -3.85
N ILE A 45 -11.01 18.87 -2.69
CA ILE A 45 -10.68 19.51 -1.40
C ILE A 45 -9.24 20.03 -1.43
N ALA A 46 -8.28 19.19 -1.83
CA ALA A 46 -6.86 19.54 -1.85
C ALA A 46 -6.57 20.75 -2.76
N ARG A 47 -7.31 20.90 -3.86
CA ARG A 47 -7.05 21.93 -4.85
C ARG A 47 -7.90 23.17 -4.69
N TYR A 48 -9.18 23.03 -4.39
CA TYR A 48 -10.16 24.13 -4.46
C TYR A 48 -10.79 24.53 -3.13
N ARG A 49 -10.42 23.90 -2.00
CA ARG A 49 -10.96 24.20 -0.66
C ARG A 49 -9.83 24.40 0.37
N LYS A 50 -8.74 25.04 -0.07
CA LYS A 50 -7.54 25.28 0.75
C LYS A 50 -7.84 26.15 1.97
N GLU A 51 -8.71 27.13 1.86
CA GLU A 51 -9.12 28.01 2.96
C GLU A 51 -9.77 27.25 4.11
N SER A 52 -10.65 26.32 3.78
CA SER A 52 -11.37 25.51 4.79
C SER A 52 -10.49 24.49 5.48
N THR A 53 -9.37 24.09 4.84
CA THR A 53 -8.47 23.04 5.34
C THR A 53 -7.10 23.57 5.77
N GLY A 54 -6.84 24.87 5.60
CA GLY A 54 -5.51 25.45 5.83
C GLY A 54 -4.46 24.92 4.87
N GLY A 55 -4.85 24.60 3.63
CA GLY A 55 -3.95 24.13 2.57
C GLY A 55 -3.49 22.69 2.75
N MET A 56 -4.31 21.79 3.29
CA MET A 56 -3.99 20.35 3.35
C MET A 56 -3.76 19.81 1.95
N ASP A 57 -2.65 19.10 1.78
CA ASP A 57 -2.37 18.34 0.56
C ASP A 57 -3.12 16.99 0.55
N GLU A 58 -3.07 16.27 -0.58
CA GLU A 58 -3.70 14.94 -0.68
C GLU A 58 -3.13 13.92 0.30
N THR A 59 -1.86 14.04 0.70
CA THR A 59 -1.22 13.11 1.64
C THR A 59 -1.77 13.33 3.05
N GLU A 60 -1.88 14.58 3.46
CA GLU A 60 -2.50 14.98 4.74
C GLU A 60 -3.98 14.59 4.79
N LEU A 61 -4.74 14.83 3.70
CA LEU A 61 -6.15 14.46 3.61
C LEU A 61 -6.36 12.94 3.66
N ARG A 62 -5.51 12.14 3.02
CA ARG A 62 -5.54 10.68 3.09
C ARG A 62 -5.24 10.17 4.50
N ALA A 63 -4.24 10.76 5.15
CA ALA A 63 -3.93 10.42 6.54
C ALA A 63 -5.13 10.76 7.46
N LEU A 64 -5.80 11.87 7.22
CA LEU A 64 -7.00 12.27 7.96
C LEU A 64 -8.17 11.33 7.68
N GLU A 65 -8.44 10.96 6.43
CA GLU A 65 -9.48 9.97 6.06
C GLU A 65 -9.27 8.65 6.79
N ALA A 66 -8.04 8.12 6.77
CA ALA A 66 -7.69 6.88 7.45
C ALA A 66 -7.86 6.98 8.98
N ALA A 67 -7.44 8.10 9.60
CA ALA A 67 -7.60 8.36 11.02
C ALA A 67 -9.08 8.50 11.40
N LEU A 68 -9.87 9.20 10.58
CA LEU A 68 -11.31 9.37 10.74
C LEU A 68 -12.05 8.03 10.71
N ASP A 69 -11.75 7.20 9.72
CA ASP A 69 -12.33 5.86 9.59
C ASP A 69 -11.96 4.95 10.76
N ALA A 70 -10.72 5.02 11.24
CA ALA A 70 -10.29 4.28 12.42
C ALA A 70 -11.02 4.75 13.67
N ALA A 71 -11.16 6.07 13.87
CA ALA A 71 -11.88 6.66 14.98
C ALA A 71 -13.38 6.31 14.94
N LYS A 72 -14.04 6.44 13.77
CA LYS A 72 -15.45 6.04 13.58
C LYS A 72 -15.67 4.55 13.90
N ARG A 73 -14.76 3.68 13.45
CA ARG A 73 -14.81 2.23 13.76
C ARG A 73 -14.67 1.96 15.26
N LEU A 74 -13.74 2.64 15.93
CA LEU A 74 -13.53 2.50 17.37
C LEU A 74 -14.77 2.92 18.16
N GLU A 75 -15.38 4.08 17.84
CA GLU A 75 -16.59 4.55 18.52
C GLU A 75 -17.80 3.63 18.27
N ALA A 76 -18.00 3.15 17.04
CA ALA A 76 -19.04 2.18 16.73
C ALA A 76 -18.83 0.86 17.52
N ARG A 77 -17.56 0.41 17.64
CA ARG A 77 -17.22 -0.78 18.43
C ARG A 77 -17.47 -0.55 19.91
N ARG A 78 -17.08 0.61 20.45
CA ARG A 78 -17.33 1.01 21.84
C ARG A 78 -18.82 0.97 22.17
N ALA A 79 -19.65 1.60 21.34
CA ALA A 79 -21.10 1.58 21.53
C ALA A 79 -21.68 0.15 21.52
N SER A 80 -21.21 -0.70 20.62
CA SER A 80 -21.61 -2.10 20.54
C SER A 80 -21.23 -2.87 21.81
N ILE A 81 -20.02 -2.68 22.33
CA ILE A 81 -19.52 -3.34 23.56
C ILE A 81 -20.33 -2.86 24.77
N LEU A 82 -20.51 -1.55 24.95
CA LEU A 82 -21.30 -1.00 26.05
C LEU A 82 -22.73 -1.56 26.05
N SER A 83 -23.38 -1.62 24.89
CA SER A 83 -24.70 -2.23 24.76
C SER A 83 -24.71 -3.71 25.13
N ALA A 84 -23.69 -4.48 24.72
CA ALA A 84 -23.58 -5.90 25.04
C ALA A 84 -23.41 -6.13 26.55
N VAL A 85 -22.51 -5.38 27.19
CA VAL A 85 -22.27 -5.50 28.64
C VAL A 85 -23.47 -5.04 29.47
N GLN A 86 -24.17 -3.99 29.00
CA GLN A 86 -25.42 -3.51 29.61
C GLN A 86 -26.53 -4.58 29.56
N LYS A 87 -26.70 -5.25 28.42
CA LYS A 87 -27.67 -6.36 28.26
C LYS A 87 -27.38 -7.53 29.22
N LEU A 88 -26.12 -7.75 29.58
CA LEU A 88 -25.71 -8.74 30.56
C LEU A 88 -25.95 -8.29 32.01
N GLY A 89 -26.37 -7.05 32.24
CA GLY A 89 -26.57 -6.48 33.57
C GLY A 89 -25.27 -6.28 34.38
N LYS A 90 -24.11 -6.26 33.70
CA LYS A 90 -22.78 -6.20 34.33
C LYS A 90 -22.07 -4.86 34.14
N LEU A 91 -22.73 -3.86 33.56
CA LEU A 91 -22.15 -2.55 33.34
C LEU A 91 -22.23 -1.68 34.60
N THR A 92 -21.13 -1.63 35.35
CA THR A 92 -20.98 -0.72 36.50
C THR A 92 -20.60 0.69 36.05
N ALA A 93 -20.80 1.71 36.87
CA ALA A 93 -20.40 3.08 36.58
C ALA A 93 -18.88 3.21 36.35
N GLU A 94 -18.09 2.51 37.13
CA GLU A 94 -16.62 2.47 37.00
C GLU A 94 -16.17 1.81 35.67
N LEU A 95 -16.77 0.67 35.31
CA LEU A 95 -16.46 0.00 34.06
C LEU A 95 -16.86 0.86 32.84
N ARG A 96 -18.02 1.52 32.93
CA ARG A 96 -18.45 2.47 31.91
C ARG A 96 -17.42 3.59 31.73
N ALA A 97 -17.00 4.24 32.83
CA ALA A 97 -16.00 5.30 32.77
C ALA A 97 -14.67 4.83 32.16
N LYS A 98 -14.22 3.60 32.50
CA LYS A 98 -13.02 3.00 31.89
C LYS A 98 -13.20 2.76 30.40
N MET A 99 -14.35 2.24 29.95
CA MET A 99 -14.63 1.97 28.52
C MET A 99 -14.86 3.25 27.71
N GLU A 100 -15.32 4.32 28.33
CA GLU A 100 -15.55 5.63 27.70
C GLU A 100 -14.32 6.55 27.75
N ALA A 101 -13.22 6.13 28.41
CA ALA A 101 -11.98 6.91 28.45
C ALA A 101 -11.45 7.23 27.04
N GLU A 102 -11.07 8.49 26.82
CA GLU A 102 -10.68 8.99 25.49
C GLU A 102 -9.42 8.35 24.94
N GLU A 103 -8.44 8.10 25.80
CA GLU A 103 -7.13 7.58 25.41
C GLU A 103 -7.13 6.06 25.14
N LEU A 104 -8.29 5.40 25.34
CA LEU A 104 -8.39 3.96 25.24
C LEU A 104 -8.20 3.49 23.77
N SER A 105 -7.21 2.64 23.55
CA SER A 105 -6.97 1.97 22.27
C SER A 105 -8.02 0.89 21.98
N ALA A 106 -8.13 0.47 20.73
CA ALA A 106 -9.01 -0.64 20.35
C ALA A 106 -8.65 -1.95 21.07
N ALA A 107 -7.36 -2.21 21.29
CA ALA A 107 -6.89 -3.40 21.99
C ALA A 107 -7.29 -3.38 23.48
N GLU A 108 -7.10 -2.25 24.14
CA GLU A 108 -7.49 -2.09 25.55
C GLU A 108 -9.01 -2.17 25.74
N LEU A 109 -9.79 -1.63 24.79
CA LEU A 109 -11.24 -1.76 24.81
C LEU A 109 -11.70 -3.23 24.67
N GLU A 110 -11.08 -3.99 23.79
CA GLU A 110 -11.35 -5.42 23.63
C GLU A 110 -10.92 -6.22 24.88
N ASP A 111 -9.85 -5.82 25.57
CA ASP A 111 -9.44 -6.45 26.82
C ASP A 111 -10.44 -6.20 27.95
N LEU A 112 -10.96 -4.99 28.09
CA LEU A 112 -12.02 -4.68 29.05
C LEU A 112 -13.31 -5.47 28.77
N TYR A 113 -13.56 -5.80 27.50
CA TYR A 113 -14.71 -6.60 27.08
C TYR A 113 -14.50 -8.11 27.22
N LEU A 114 -13.26 -8.58 27.21
CA LEU A 114 -12.90 -10.01 27.17
C LEU A 114 -13.60 -10.87 28.23
N PRO A 115 -13.71 -10.46 29.53
CA PRO A 115 -14.39 -11.24 30.58
C PRO A 115 -15.90 -11.42 30.32
N PHE A 116 -16.52 -10.54 29.53
CA PHE A 116 -17.97 -10.53 29.25
C PHE A 116 -18.33 -11.23 27.94
N ARG A 117 -17.32 -11.58 27.13
CA ARG A 117 -17.53 -12.21 25.84
C ARG A 117 -18.02 -13.65 26.02
N ALA A 118 -19.03 -14.05 25.24
CA ALA A 118 -19.46 -15.44 25.19
C ALA A 118 -18.29 -16.36 24.77
N LYS A 119 -17.90 -17.26 25.64
CA LYS A 119 -16.78 -18.18 25.42
C LYS A 119 -17.29 -19.55 24.95
N ARG A 120 -16.46 -20.22 24.17
CA ARG A 120 -16.63 -21.66 23.95
C ARG A 120 -16.29 -22.39 25.27
N ARG A 121 -16.71 -23.65 25.39
CA ARG A 121 -16.39 -24.48 26.56
C ARG A 121 -14.87 -24.55 26.76
N THR A 122 -14.38 -23.90 27.83
CA THR A 122 -12.95 -23.83 28.21
C THR A 122 -12.67 -24.81 29.34
N LYS A 123 -11.40 -25.12 29.62
CA LYS A 123 -11.03 -25.91 30.80
C LYS A 123 -11.48 -25.23 32.09
N ALA A 124 -11.35 -23.91 32.17
CA ALA A 124 -11.81 -23.12 33.31
C ALA A 124 -13.35 -23.15 33.43
N SER A 125 -14.11 -23.12 32.33
CA SER A 125 -15.58 -23.25 32.41
C SER A 125 -16.00 -24.63 32.90
N LEU A 126 -15.33 -25.71 32.51
CA LEU A 126 -15.54 -27.04 33.01
C LEU A 126 -15.22 -27.16 34.51
N ALA A 127 -14.14 -26.52 34.94
CA ALA A 127 -13.77 -26.49 36.37
C ALA A 127 -14.80 -25.69 37.20
N ARG A 128 -15.37 -24.59 36.64
CA ARG A 128 -16.48 -23.86 37.29
C ARG A 128 -17.76 -24.68 37.35
N GLU A 129 -18.11 -25.40 36.30
CA GLU A 129 -19.23 -26.32 36.27
C GLU A 129 -19.07 -27.45 37.33
N ALA A 130 -17.81 -27.88 37.58
CA ALA A 130 -17.47 -28.82 38.64
C ALA A 130 -17.44 -28.21 40.06
N GLY A 131 -17.78 -26.92 40.22
CA GLY A 131 -17.87 -26.25 41.50
C GLY A 131 -16.55 -25.81 42.13
N LEU A 132 -15.46 -25.67 41.32
CA LEU A 132 -14.12 -25.35 41.85
C LEU A 132 -13.85 -23.83 41.99
N GLN A 133 -14.81 -22.95 41.71
CA GLN A 133 -14.66 -21.50 41.85
C GLN A 133 -14.29 -21.04 43.27
N PRO A 134 -14.89 -21.60 44.38
CA PRO A 134 -14.51 -21.21 45.74
C PRO A 134 -13.04 -21.50 46.05
N LEU A 135 -12.50 -22.62 45.56
CA LEU A 135 -11.08 -22.94 45.71
C LEU A 135 -10.17 -22.01 44.93
N ALA A 136 -10.56 -21.64 43.68
CA ALA A 136 -9.84 -20.63 42.90
C ALA A 136 -9.79 -19.27 43.62
N ASN A 137 -10.93 -18.83 44.20
CA ASN A 137 -11.00 -17.63 45.02
C ASN A 137 -10.10 -17.71 46.26
N ALA A 138 -10.02 -18.90 46.91
CA ALA A 138 -9.15 -19.12 48.06
C ALA A 138 -7.65 -19.02 47.67
N ILE A 139 -7.24 -19.55 46.50
CA ILE A 139 -5.87 -19.41 45.97
C ILE A 139 -5.55 -17.94 45.81
N MET A 140 -6.41 -17.18 45.17
CA MET A 140 -6.23 -15.75 44.96
C MET A 140 -6.13 -14.96 46.26
N ARG A 141 -7.08 -15.14 47.21
CA ARG A 141 -7.14 -14.40 48.46
C ARG A 141 -6.00 -14.73 49.41
N ARG A 142 -5.61 -16.00 49.54
CA ARG A 142 -4.51 -16.40 50.45
C ARG A 142 -3.13 -16.05 49.95
N ALA A 143 -2.97 -15.95 48.63
CA ALA A 143 -1.77 -15.37 48.06
C ALA A 143 -1.66 -13.85 48.32
N LEU A 144 -2.81 -13.17 48.59
CA LEU A 144 -2.93 -11.72 48.80
C LEU A 144 -2.70 -11.27 50.26
N ARG A 145 -2.73 -12.15 51.31
CA ARG A 145 -2.79 -11.68 52.70
C ARG A 145 -1.48 -11.11 53.24
N SER A 146 -1.50 -9.78 53.43
CA SER A 146 -1.02 -9.09 54.62
C SER A 146 -2.20 -8.93 55.60
N THR A 147 -1.91 -8.94 56.86
CA THR A 147 -2.78 -9.16 58.05
C THR A 147 -3.84 -8.08 58.34
N GLU A 148 -4.43 -7.35 57.40
CA GLU A 148 -5.45 -6.32 57.71
C GLU A 148 -6.67 -6.40 56.77
N GLY A 149 -7.84 -6.65 57.35
CA GLY A 149 -9.14 -6.28 56.79
C GLY A 149 -9.91 -7.37 56.05
N ALA A 150 -10.78 -8.10 56.74
CA ALA A 150 -11.90 -8.80 56.11
C ALA A 150 -12.91 -7.77 55.58
N GLY A 151 -12.99 -7.59 54.25
CA GLY A 151 -14.03 -6.78 53.63
C GLY A 151 -15.37 -7.51 53.63
N GLU A 152 -16.44 -6.79 53.99
CA GLU A 152 -17.83 -7.24 53.96
C GLU A 152 -18.23 -7.65 52.52
N GLY A 153 -18.61 -8.93 52.35
CA GLY A 153 -19.12 -9.43 51.06
C GLY A 153 -18.70 -10.83 50.63
N ALA A 154 -17.97 -11.56 51.50
CA ALA A 154 -17.57 -12.95 51.21
C ALA A 154 -18.73 -13.91 51.53
N SER A 155 -19.04 -14.87 50.64
CA SER A 155 -19.98 -15.94 50.92
C SER A 155 -19.49 -16.76 52.11
N GLU A 156 -20.40 -17.23 53.00
CA GLU A 156 -20.07 -18.05 54.20
C GLU A 156 -19.16 -19.25 53.87
N GLU A 157 -19.19 -19.76 52.65
CA GLU A 157 -18.38 -20.88 52.21
C GLU A 157 -16.91 -20.49 51.93
N SER A 158 -16.65 -19.26 51.42
CA SER A 158 -15.28 -18.80 51.19
C SER A 158 -14.56 -18.42 52.50
N ASP A 159 -15.30 -18.00 53.51
CA ASP A 159 -14.77 -17.68 54.84
C ASP A 159 -14.45 -18.94 55.67
N ARG A 160 -15.19 -20.04 55.43
CA ARG A 160 -14.92 -21.34 56.07
C ARG A 160 -13.53 -21.87 55.74
N TRP A 161 -13.02 -21.63 54.53
CA TRP A 161 -11.68 -22.06 54.09
C TRP A 161 -10.58 -21.04 54.46
N ALA A 162 -10.94 -19.81 54.77
CA ALA A 162 -10.02 -18.75 55.15
C ALA A 162 -9.49 -18.90 56.60
N GLN A 163 -10.16 -19.70 57.44
CA GLN A 163 -9.85 -19.82 58.87
C GLN A 163 -8.77 -20.85 59.20
N TYR A 164 -8.29 -21.68 58.23
CA TYR A 164 -7.37 -22.76 58.48
C TYR A 164 -5.97 -22.48 57.92
N ASP A 165 -4.97 -22.66 58.77
CA ASP A 165 -3.54 -22.60 58.47
C ASP A 165 -3.06 -23.89 57.79
N ARG A 166 -3.79 -24.33 56.75
CA ARG A 166 -3.63 -25.60 56.06
C ARG A 166 -2.95 -25.41 54.73
N SER A 167 -2.19 -26.41 54.28
CA SER A 167 -1.64 -26.45 52.93
C SER A 167 -2.74 -26.54 51.87
N VAL A 168 -2.47 -26.05 50.68
CA VAL A 168 -3.40 -26.14 49.54
C VAL A 168 -3.78 -27.60 49.23
N GLN A 169 -2.86 -28.57 49.43
CA GLN A 169 -3.08 -29.98 49.19
C GLN A 169 -4.10 -30.59 50.17
N GLU A 170 -4.04 -30.22 51.45
CA GLU A 170 -5.02 -30.67 52.46
C GLU A 170 -6.41 -30.17 52.14
N VAL A 171 -6.54 -28.91 51.75
CA VAL A 171 -7.81 -28.30 51.32
C VAL A 171 -8.34 -28.97 50.06
N CYS A 172 -7.49 -29.26 49.08
CA CYS A 172 -7.89 -29.97 47.87
C CYS A 172 -8.36 -31.41 48.16
N THR A 173 -7.76 -32.10 49.15
CA THR A 173 -8.17 -33.43 49.53
C THR A 173 -9.57 -33.43 50.16
N GLU A 174 -9.86 -32.47 51.02
CA GLU A 174 -11.19 -32.29 51.64
C GLU A 174 -12.23 -31.88 50.59
N PHE A 175 -11.85 -30.99 49.64
CA PHE A 175 -12.71 -30.56 48.54
C PHE A 175 -13.03 -31.73 47.60
N SER A 176 -12.05 -32.57 47.29
CA SER A 176 -12.22 -33.78 46.49
C SER A 176 -13.20 -34.76 47.18
N ALA A 177 -13.08 -34.97 48.50
CA ALA A 177 -14.00 -35.81 49.25
C ALA A 177 -15.43 -35.25 49.32
N THR A 178 -15.58 -33.93 49.31
CA THR A 178 -16.89 -33.26 49.28
C THR A 178 -17.53 -33.36 47.90
N LEU A 179 -16.79 -33.14 46.81
CA LEU A 179 -17.27 -33.31 45.44
C LEU A 179 -17.68 -34.76 45.12
N ALA A 180 -16.94 -35.73 45.63
CA ALA A 180 -17.29 -37.16 45.51
C ALA A 180 -18.61 -37.52 46.15
N ARG A 181 -19.06 -36.75 47.14
CA ARG A 181 -20.35 -36.95 47.86
C ARG A 181 -21.53 -36.24 47.18
N THR A 182 -21.25 -35.15 46.43
CA THR A 182 -22.31 -34.27 45.90
C THR A 182 -22.51 -34.37 44.38
N ALA A 183 -21.56 -34.97 43.64
CA ALA A 183 -21.62 -35.03 42.18
C ALA A 183 -21.66 -36.49 41.69
N GLU A 184 -22.48 -36.75 40.68
CA GLU A 184 -22.49 -37.98 39.87
C GLU A 184 -21.18 -38.17 39.05
N VAL A 185 -20.16 -37.35 39.26
CA VAL A 185 -18.84 -37.35 38.57
C VAL A 185 -17.87 -38.20 39.40
N GLY A 186 -17.23 -39.18 38.77
CA GLY A 186 -16.27 -40.07 39.41
C GLY A 186 -15.19 -39.32 40.18
N ALA A 187 -14.71 -39.89 41.29
CA ALA A 187 -13.80 -39.27 42.26
C ALA A 187 -12.58 -38.62 41.59
N ALA A 188 -12.59 -37.27 41.50
CA ALA A 188 -11.46 -36.49 41.04
C ALA A 188 -10.36 -36.53 42.13
N SER A 189 -9.12 -36.74 41.75
CA SER A 189 -8.00 -36.70 42.70
C SER A 189 -7.78 -35.29 43.24
N ALA A 190 -7.16 -35.12 44.38
CA ALA A 190 -6.80 -33.82 44.94
C ALA A 190 -5.94 -33.00 43.95
N THR A 191 -5.11 -33.67 43.12
CA THR A 191 -4.32 -33.05 42.04
C THR A 191 -5.18 -32.55 40.90
N ASP A 192 -6.26 -33.25 40.55
CA ASP A 192 -7.19 -32.80 39.51
C ASP A 192 -8.02 -31.59 39.96
N VAL A 193 -8.42 -31.59 41.22
CA VAL A 193 -9.12 -30.46 41.86
C VAL A 193 -8.24 -29.22 41.90
N LEU A 194 -6.98 -29.35 42.34
CA LEU A 194 -6.02 -28.23 42.31
C LEU A 194 -5.77 -27.72 40.92
N ARG A 195 -5.55 -28.63 39.95
CA ARG A 195 -5.35 -28.26 38.56
C ARG A 195 -6.56 -27.49 38.00
N GLY A 196 -7.78 -27.98 38.25
CA GLY A 196 -9.00 -27.28 37.83
C GLY A 196 -9.15 -25.88 38.44
N ALA A 197 -8.84 -25.73 39.73
CA ALA A 197 -8.84 -24.43 40.39
C ALA A 197 -7.76 -23.49 39.82
N CYS A 198 -6.55 -23.99 39.53
CA CYS A 198 -5.48 -23.23 38.88
C CYS A 198 -5.85 -22.82 37.45
N GLU A 199 -6.62 -23.61 36.68
CA GLU A 199 -7.11 -23.24 35.34
C GLU A 199 -8.10 -22.07 35.42
N ILE A 200 -8.94 -21.98 36.46
CA ILE A 200 -9.81 -20.82 36.68
C ILE A 200 -8.97 -19.60 37.02
N VAL A 201 -8.03 -19.69 37.96
CA VAL A 201 -7.12 -18.60 38.32
C VAL A 201 -6.32 -18.10 37.09
N ALA A 202 -5.78 -19.03 36.32
CA ALA A 202 -5.02 -18.69 35.09
C ALA A 202 -5.87 -17.88 34.10
N GLU A 203 -7.14 -18.27 33.87
CA GLU A 203 -8.05 -17.56 33.00
C GLU A 203 -8.37 -16.16 33.55
N GLU A 204 -8.74 -16.03 34.81
CA GLU A 204 -9.09 -14.76 35.44
C GLU A 204 -7.93 -13.77 35.44
N VAL A 205 -6.73 -14.21 35.84
CA VAL A 205 -5.53 -13.36 35.86
C VAL A 205 -5.11 -12.93 34.44
N MET A 206 -5.14 -13.83 33.45
CA MET A 206 -4.70 -13.52 32.09
C MET A 206 -5.74 -12.75 31.26
N GLU A 207 -6.98 -12.67 31.71
CA GLU A 207 -8.02 -11.84 31.10
C GLU A 207 -8.09 -10.44 31.73
N GLU A 208 -7.39 -10.19 32.82
CA GLU A 208 -7.31 -8.88 33.43
C GLU A 208 -6.66 -7.89 32.46
N ALA A 209 -7.35 -6.78 32.15
CA ALA A 209 -6.91 -5.81 31.16
C ALA A 209 -5.51 -5.23 31.46
N HIS A 210 -5.21 -4.99 32.75
CA HIS A 210 -3.91 -4.50 33.19
C HIS A 210 -2.79 -5.52 32.93
N VAL A 211 -3.04 -6.80 33.22
CA VAL A 211 -2.08 -7.90 32.97
C VAL A 211 -1.79 -8.04 31.47
N ARG A 212 -2.83 -7.91 30.64
CA ARG A 212 -2.68 -7.95 29.18
C ARG A 212 -1.88 -6.76 28.66
N ALA A 213 -2.17 -5.55 29.14
CA ALA A 213 -1.39 -4.34 28.80
C ALA A 213 0.08 -4.48 29.25
N MET A 214 0.32 -5.00 30.45
CA MET A 214 1.66 -5.31 30.95
C MET A 214 2.37 -6.33 30.06
N GLY A 215 1.66 -7.37 29.61
CA GLY A 215 2.16 -8.39 28.69
C GLY A 215 2.60 -7.78 27.35
N ARG A 216 1.76 -6.95 26.71
CA ARG A 216 2.12 -6.24 25.47
C ARG A 216 3.41 -5.44 25.62
N ASN A 217 3.54 -4.70 26.72
CA ASN A 217 4.65 -3.78 26.90
C ASN A 217 5.95 -4.48 27.30
N ARG A 218 5.90 -5.45 28.23
CA ARG A 218 7.10 -6.08 28.77
C ARG A 218 7.59 -7.24 27.90
N LEU A 219 6.70 -8.14 27.48
CA LEU A 219 7.09 -9.33 26.72
C LEU A 219 7.53 -8.97 25.28
N ARG A 220 6.98 -7.90 24.68
CA ARG A 220 7.37 -7.43 23.35
C ARG A 220 8.85 -7.08 23.24
N ARG A 221 9.46 -6.58 24.32
CA ARG A 221 10.89 -6.19 24.32
C ARG A 221 11.84 -7.37 24.09
N GLY A 222 11.45 -8.57 24.57
CA GLY A 222 12.21 -9.80 24.38
C GLY A 222 11.62 -10.71 23.30
N ALA A 223 10.64 -10.23 22.54
CA ALA A 223 9.98 -11.02 21.51
C ALA A 223 10.79 -11.06 20.21
N VAL A 224 11.03 -12.26 19.71
CA VAL A 224 11.81 -12.56 18.50
C VAL A 224 10.93 -13.30 17.52
N LEU A 225 10.78 -12.77 16.31
CA LEU A 225 10.15 -13.45 15.18
C LEU A 225 11.08 -14.54 14.68
N VAL A 226 10.61 -15.77 14.65
CA VAL A 226 11.36 -16.94 14.22
C VAL A 226 10.64 -17.63 13.06
N SER A 227 11.40 -17.99 12.04
CA SER A 227 10.92 -18.78 10.93
C SER A 227 11.84 -19.96 10.69
N LYS A 228 11.25 -21.15 10.53
CA LYS A 228 11.96 -22.41 10.27
C LYS A 228 11.31 -23.13 9.09
N GLU A 229 12.10 -23.87 8.32
CA GLU A 229 11.53 -24.78 7.34
C GLU A 229 10.62 -25.80 8.02
N LYS A 230 9.41 -25.97 7.52
CA LYS A 230 8.39 -26.82 8.15
C LYS A 230 8.72 -28.30 8.04
N LYS A 231 9.27 -28.70 6.89
CA LYS A 231 9.72 -30.04 6.59
C LYS A 231 10.88 -29.93 5.62
N GLU A 232 11.96 -30.65 5.88
CA GLU A 232 13.13 -30.66 5.02
C GLU A 232 12.77 -30.97 3.56
N GLY A 233 13.24 -30.12 2.63
CA GLY A 233 12.90 -30.17 1.21
C GLY A 233 11.51 -29.67 0.81
N SER A 234 10.75 -29.02 1.73
CA SER A 234 9.47 -28.41 1.40
C SER A 234 9.58 -27.20 0.47
N ASP A 235 10.74 -26.54 0.43
CA ASP A 235 11.08 -25.44 -0.47
C ASP A 235 11.79 -25.95 -1.73
N GLY A 236 11.08 -26.70 -2.58
CA GLY A 236 11.64 -27.35 -3.78
C GLY A 236 12.31 -26.40 -4.79
N GLU A 237 12.00 -25.10 -4.75
CA GLU A 237 12.61 -24.07 -5.61
C GLU A 237 13.61 -23.18 -4.87
N GLY A 238 13.81 -23.37 -3.56
CA GLY A 238 14.73 -22.59 -2.74
C GLY A 238 14.32 -21.11 -2.58
N LYS A 239 13.07 -20.76 -2.81
CA LYS A 239 12.57 -19.37 -2.75
C LYS A 239 12.66 -18.77 -1.35
N PHE A 240 12.47 -19.59 -0.32
CA PHE A 240 12.44 -19.18 1.08
C PHE A 240 13.71 -19.52 1.85
N ARG A 241 14.78 -19.93 1.17
CA ARG A 241 16.04 -20.40 1.80
C ARG A 241 16.60 -19.44 2.84
N LEU A 242 16.45 -18.12 2.62
CA LEU A 242 16.88 -17.09 3.58
C LEU A 242 16.08 -17.11 4.88
N TYR A 243 14.91 -17.73 4.88
CA TYR A 243 13.97 -17.78 6.00
C TYR A 243 13.89 -19.16 6.67
N HIS A 244 14.68 -20.16 6.22
CA HIS A 244 14.69 -21.51 6.84
C HIS A 244 15.25 -21.51 8.28
N ALA A 245 16.08 -20.53 8.63
CA ALA A 245 16.65 -20.37 9.96
C ALA A 245 16.69 -18.86 10.35
N PHE A 246 15.61 -18.17 10.10
CA PHE A 246 15.54 -16.71 10.30
C PHE A 246 15.12 -16.37 11.72
N ARG A 247 15.80 -15.38 12.32
CA ARG A 247 15.50 -14.84 13.64
C ARG A 247 15.71 -13.33 13.64
N THR A 248 14.72 -12.58 14.09
CA THR A 248 14.84 -11.12 14.26
C THR A 248 13.97 -10.63 15.41
N PRO A 249 14.42 -9.66 16.22
CA PRO A 249 13.55 -8.99 17.18
C PRO A 249 12.35 -8.34 16.46
N LEU A 250 11.15 -8.40 17.06
CA LEU A 250 9.92 -7.87 16.42
C LEU A 250 10.07 -6.43 15.94
N HIS A 251 10.73 -5.58 16.73
CA HIS A 251 10.92 -4.16 16.40
C HIS A 251 11.93 -3.88 15.26
N ARG A 252 12.66 -4.91 14.81
CA ARG A 252 13.62 -4.85 13.69
C ARG A 252 13.16 -5.57 12.45
N ALA A 253 12.04 -6.26 12.52
CA ALA A 253 11.49 -6.96 11.36
C ALA A 253 11.15 -5.96 10.24
N GLN A 254 11.72 -6.19 9.05
CA GLN A 254 11.49 -5.33 7.89
C GLN A 254 10.22 -5.77 7.14
N PRO A 255 9.48 -4.84 6.50
CA PRO A 255 8.23 -5.13 5.80
C PRO A 255 8.33 -6.29 4.80
N HIS A 256 9.34 -6.26 3.95
CA HIS A 256 9.57 -7.31 2.95
C HIS A 256 9.87 -8.68 3.58
N GLN A 257 10.50 -8.73 4.77
CA GLN A 257 10.76 -9.98 5.51
C GLN A 257 9.46 -10.55 6.05
N VAL A 258 8.61 -9.71 6.66
CA VAL A 258 7.31 -10.11 7.22
C VAL A 258 6.42 -10.66 6.11
N LEU A 259 6.28 -9.96 4.98
CA LEU A 259 5.46 -10.41 3.86
C LEU A 259 5.98 -11.72 3.24
N ALA A 260 7.30 -11.85 3.05
CA ALA A 260 7.89 -13.07 2.54
C ALA A 260 7.68 -14.28 3.48
N ILE A 261 7.83 -14.07 4.79
CA ILE A 261 7.62 -15.11 5.81
C ILE A 261 6.14 -15.53 5.85
N ASN A 262 5.20 -14.57 5.82
CA ASN A 262 3.76 -14.84 5.78
C ASN A 262 3.37 -15.65 4.53
N ARG A 263 3.95 -15.32 3.38
CA ARG A 263 3.76 -16.10 2.15
C ARG A 263 4.31 -17.53 2.28
N GLY A 264 5.51 -17.70 2.84
CA GLY A 264 6.12 -19.01 3.08
C GLY A 264 5.28 -19.88 4.02
N GLU A 265 4.67 -19.27 5.05
CA GLU A 265 3.74 -19.94 5.98
C GLU A 265 2.43 -20.31 5.27
N ALA A 266 1.83 -19.41 4.50
CA ALA A 266 0.60 -19.68 3.72
C ALA A 266 0.81 -20.84 2.71
N LEU A 267 1.99 -20.92 2.09
CA LEU A 267 2.38 -22.01 1.22
C LEU A 267 2.79 -23.30 1.97
N LYS A 268 2.76 -23.28 3.31
CA LYS A 268 3.14 -24.41 4.19
C LYS A 268 4.60 -24.82 4.07
N VAL A 269 5.46 -23.96 3.56
CA VAL A 269 6.92 -24.16 3.47
C VAL A 269 7.59 -23.80 4.80
N LEU A 270 7.14 -22.70 5.43
CA LEU A 270 7.69 -22.21 6.69
C LEU A 270 6.75 -22.50 7.85
N ASN A 271 7.35 -22.66 9.04
CA ASN A 271 6.68 -22.60 10.34
C ASN A 271 7.14 -21.32 11.05
N VAL A 272 6.20 -20.46 11.39
CA VAL A 272 6.48 -19.12 11.91
C VAL A 272 5.88 -18.96 13.29
N PHE A 273 6.66 -18.46 14.24
CA PHE A 273 6.23 -18.25 15.63
C PHE A 273 7.08 -17.16 16.30
N VAL A 274 6.61 -16.70 17.44
CA VAL A 274 7.31 -15.71 18.25
C VAL A 274 7.90 -16.39 19.48
N GLU A 275 9.21 -16.35 19.63
CA GLU A 275 9.92 -16.79 20.83
C GLU A 275 10.07 -15.62 21.80
N ILE A 276 9.91 -15.90 23.10
CA ILE A 276 10.15 -14.95 24.19
C ILE A 276 11.34 -15.44 25.00
N ASP A 277 12.25 -14.53 25.28
CA ASP A 277 13.38 -14.79 26.17
C ASP A 277 12.89 -15.28 27.55
N ALA A 278 13.51 -16.34 28.07
CA ALA A 278 13.12 -16.96 29.33
C ALA A 278 13.24 -15.98 30.53
N GLU A 279 14.24 -15.12 30.54
CA GLU A 279 14.43 -14.12 31.59
C GLU A 279 13.34 -13.04 31.54
N VAL A 280 12.99 -12.56 30.34
CA VAL A 280 11.91 -11.58 30.12
C VAL A 280 10.57 -12.17 30.55
N ARG A 281 10.34 -13.45 30.23
CA ARG A 281 9.14 -14.16 30.63
C ARG A 281 9.07 -14.32 32.15
N ALA A 282 10.12 -14.77 32.80
CA ALA A 282 10.19 -14.93 34.28
C ALA A 282 9.98 -13.58 34.99
N ALA A 283 10.59 -12.50 34.49
CA ALA A 283 10.40 -11.15 35.00
C ALA A 283 8.95 -10.65 34.84
N PHE A 284 8.27 -11.00 33.75
CA PHE A 284 6.87 -10.71 33.54
C PHE A 284 5.98 -11.50 34.55
N GLU A 285 6.19 -12.81 34.67
CA GLU A 285 5.45 -13.67 35.60
C GLU A 285 5.62 -13.21 37.06
N ALA A 286 6.82 -12.76 37.43
CA ALA A 286 7.09 -12.16 38.76
C ALA A 286 6.33 -10.82 38.93
N ALA A 287 6.26 -10.00 37.90
CA ALA A 287 5.52 -8.73 37.92
C ALA A 287 4.01 -8.94 38.01
N VAL A 288 3.45 -9.94 37.30
CA VAL A 288 2.04 -10.33 37.42
C VAL A 288 1.73 -10.82 38.81
N ARG A 289 2.60 -11.64 39.40
CA ARG A 289 2.46 -12.10 40.76
C ARG A 289 2.44 -10.93 41.74
N GLY A 290 3.39 -10.00 41.64
CA GLY A 290 3.44 -8.78 42.45
C GLY A 290 2.18 -7.92 42.32
N TYR A 291 1.63 -7.80 41.12
CA TYR A 291 0.37 -7.08 40.86
C TYR A 291 -0.82 -7.77 41.56
N VAL A 292 -0.94 -9.10 41.40
CA VAL A 292 -2.03 -9.89 42.00
C VAL A 292 -1.93 -9.92 43.53
N THR A 293 -0.72 -9.88 44.09
CA THR A 293 -0.51 -9.99 45.57
C THR A 293 -0.41 -8.65 46.30
N GLU A 294 -0.53 -7.50 45.60
CA GLU A 294 -0.54 -6.13 46.18
C GLU A 294 0.53 -5.82 47.22
N GLY A 295 1.74 -6.41 47.15
CA GLY A 295 2.80 -6.03 48.11
C GLY A 295 4.01 -6.95 48.17
N PRO A 296 5.00 -6.64 49.07
CA PRO A 296 6.17 -7.45 49.26
C PRO A 296 5.82 -8.82 49.88
N ALA A 297 6.59 -9.85 49.51
CA ALA A 297 6.36 -11.23 49.87
C ALA A 297 6.06 -11.41 51.38
N PRO A 298 4.89 -11.90 51.77
CA PRO A 298 4.58 -12.21 53.15
C PRO A 298 5.31 -13.46 53.66
N SER A 299 5.23 -13.71 54.97
CA SER A 299 5.88 -14.80 55.68
C SER A 299 5.79 -16.20 55.06
N THR A 300 6.64 -17.13 55.51
CA THR A 300 6.76 -18.52 55.01
C THR A 300 5.50 -19.39 55.17
N GLU A 301 4.51 -18.94 55.91
CA GLU A 301 3.32 -19.69 56.30
C GLU A 301 2.36 -20.09 55.18
N HIS A 302 2.42 -19.44 54.01
CA HIS A 302 1.53 -19.72 52.88
C HIS A 302 2.26 -20.14 51.59
N ALA A 303 3.42 -20.75 51.70
CA ALA A 303 4.26 -21.13 50.54
C ALA A 303 3.50 -21.95 49.49
N SER A 304 2.73 -22.97 49.93
CA SER A 304 1.99 -23.86 49.02
C SER A 304 0.89 -23.15 48.19
N TRP A 305 0.25 -22.12 48.74
CA TRP A 305 -0.73 -21.32 48.03
C TRP A 305 -0.07 -20.38 46.97
N ARG A 306 1.09 -19.83 47.31
CA ARG A 306 1.89 -19.03 46.40
C ARG A 306 2.48 -19.85 45.27
N ASP A 307 2.86 -21.08 45.53
CA ASP A 307 3.33 -22.02 44.50
C ASP A 307 2.19 -22.35 43.53
N ALA A 308 0.98 -22.59 44.06
CA ALA A 308 -0.22 -22.82 43.26
C ALA A 308 -0.55 -21.60 42.37
N LEU A 309 -0.51 -20.38 42.94
CA LEU A 309 -0.70 -19.14 42.16
C LEU A 309 0.41 -18.96 41.10
N SER A 310 1.65 -19.21 41.46
CA SER A 310 2.79 -19.10 40.53
C SER A 310 2.68 -20.09 39.37
N ALA A 311 2.25 -21.32 39.65
CA ALA A 311 2.00 -22.34 38.63
C ALA A 311 0.83 -21.94 37.71
N ALA A 312 -0.25 -21.38 38.27
CA ALA A 312 -1.38 -20.87 37.49
C ALA A 312 -0.98 -19.70 36.58
N ILE A 313 -0.17 -18.75 37.09
CA ILE A 313 0.36 -17.65 36.30
C ILE A 313 1.26 -18.16 35.15
N ALA A 314 2.17 -19.09 35.43
CA ALA A 314 3.07 -19.67 34.41
C ALA A 314 2.29 -20.45 33.35
N ASP A 315 1.31 -21.26 33.72
CA ASP A 315 0.41 -21.94 32.77
C ASP A 315 -0.41 -20.94 31.95
N GLY A 316 -1.04 -19.97 32.62
CA GLY A 316 -1.83 -18.92 31.97
C GLY A 316 -1.00 -18.12 30.99
N THR A 317 0.22 -17.71 31.35
CA THR A 317 1.16 -17.02 30.49
C THR A 317 1.44 -17.83 29.23
N SER A 318 1.77 -19.12 29.38
CA SER A 318 2.16 -19.99 28.27
C SER A 318 1.01 -20.34 27.33
N ARG A 319 -0.13 -20.70 27.91
CA ARG A 319 -1.25 -21.33 27.20
C ARG A 319 -2.30 -20.31 26.74
N LEU A 320 -2.49 -19.21 27.46
CA LEU A 320 -3.54 -18.23 27.20
C LEU A 320 -2.98 -16.92 26.65
N LEU A 321 -2.04 -16.30 27.35
CA LEU A 321 -1.57 -14.96 27.03
C LEU A 321 -0.61 -14.95 25.84
N LEU A 322 0.47 -15.72 25.85
CA LEU A 322 1.47 -15.72 24.79
C LEU A 322 0.89 -16.03 23.41
N PRO A 323 0.04 -17.05 23.21
CA PRO A 323 -0.56 -17.30 21.90
C PRO A 323 -1.51 -16.20 21.46
N ALA A 324 -2.12 -15.46 22.40
CA ALA A 324 -2.98 -14.32 22.07
C ALA A 324 -2.13 -13.11 21.62
N LEU A 325 -1.07 -12.78 22.37
CA LEU A 325 -0.15 -11.70 22.04
C LEU A 325 0.64 -11.99 20.76
N GLU A 326 1.03 -13.24 20.51
CA GLU A 326 1.68 -13.63 19.27
C GLU A 326 0.80 -13.32 18.06
N ARG A 327 -0.49 -13.70 18.09
CA ARG A 327 -1.44 -13.38 17.00
C ARG A 327 -1.64 -11.87 16.85
N GLU A 328 -1.69 -11.13 17.95
CA GLU A 328 -1.81 -9.68 17.97
C GLU A 328 -0.58 -9.02 17.33
N TRP A 329 0.62 -9.36 17.76
CA TRP A 329 1.87 -8.81 17.24
C TRP A 329 2.13 -9.19 15.78
N ARG A 330 1.83 -10.44 15.39
CA ARG A 330 1.97 -10.86 13.99
C ARG A 330 0.99 -10.11 13.08
N ARG A 331 -0.22 -9.88 13.54
CA ARG A 331 -1.19 -9.06 12.82
C ARG A 331 -0.71 -7.62 12.68
N GLU A 332 -0.27 -7.00 13.76
CA GLU A 332 0.27 -5.64 13.75
C GLU A 332 1.48 -5.51 12.80
N LEU A 333 2.41 -6.47 12.83
CA LEU A 333 3.52 -6.51 11.89
C LEU A 333 3.06 -6.61 10.44
N THR A 334 2.05 -7.43 10.17
CA THR A 334 1.48 -7.58 8.82
C THR A 334 0.82 -6.29 8.37
N ASP A 335 -0.07 -5.71 9.19
CA ASP A 335 -0.77 -4.46 8.88
C ASP A 335 0.22 -3.32 8.60
N THR A 336 1.23 -3.15 9.46
CA THR A 336 2.28 -2.12 9.28
C THR A 336 3.12 -2.37 8.03
N SER A 337 3.44 -3.64 7.73
CA SER A 337 4.22 -4.00 6.54
C SER A 337 3.43 -3.77 5.26
N GLU A 338 2.14 -4.04 5.26
CA GLU A 338 1.25 -3.74 4.14
C GLU A 338 1.15 -2.23 3.90
N GLU A 339 0.95 -1.42 4.95
CA GLU A 339 0.87 0.04 4.84
C GLU A 339 2.13 0.64 4.23
N GLN A 340 3.30 0.23 4.69
CA GLN A 340 4.57 0.68 4.10
C GLN A 340 4.71 0.23 2.65
N SER A 341 4.29 -1.00 2.32
CA SER A 341 4.29 -1.49 0.94
C SER A 341 3.34 -0.71 0.04
N PHE A 342 2.16 -0.31 0.53
CA PHE A 342 1.21 0.51 -0.23
C PHE A 342 1.78 1.89 -0.55
N ILE A 343 2.57 2.50 0.35
CA ILE A 343 3.25 3.77 0.06
C ILE A 343 4.22 3.59 -1.11
N VAL A 344 5.02 2.52 -1.11
CA VAL A 344 5.97 2.22 -2.19
C VAL A 344 5.24 1.95 -3.51
N PHE A 345 4.19 1.12 -3.49
CA PHE A 345 3.42 0.79 -4.69
C PHE A 345 2.71 2.02 -5.27
N SER A 346 2.17 2.87 -4.41
CA SER A 346 1.57 4.16 -4.79
C SER A 346 2.56 5.07 -5.47
N SER A 347 3.77 5.19 -4.93
CA SER A 347 4.83 6.00 -5.51
C SER A 347 5.26 5.47 -6.89
N ASN A 348 5.46 4.15 -7.00
CA ASN A 348 5.83 3.51 -8.27
C ASN A 348 4.75 3.68 -9.34
N LEU A 349 3.47 3.48 -8.98
CA LEU A 349 2.35 3.69 -9.89
C LEU A 349 2.26 5.15 -10.35
N ARG A 350 2.33 6.09 -9.39
CA ARG A 350 2.28 7.53 -9.69
C ARG A 350 3.37 7.92 -10.69
N GLN A 351 4.60 7.46 -10.50
CA GLN A 351 5.71 7.76 -11.41
C GLN A 351 5.49 7.18 -12.81
N LYS A 352 4.91 5.97 -12.95
CA LYS A 352 4.55 5.40 -14.24
C LYS A 352 3.47 6.19 -14.95
N LEU A 353 2.42 6.62 -14.24
CA LEU A 353 1.30 7.37 -14.79
C LEU A 353 1.70 8.79 -15.24
N LEU A 354 2.60 9.42 -14.51
CA LEU A 354 3.00 10.81 -14.69
C LEU A 354 4.28 10.99 -15.55
N GLN A 355 4.72 9.95 -16.25
CA GLN A 355 5.79 10.10 -17.22
C GLN A 355 5.40 11.15 -18.28
N PRO A 356 6.33 12.08 -18.65
CA PRO A 356 6.08 13.06 -19.69
C PRO A 356 5.72 12.39 -21.03
N PRO A 357 4.68 12.88 -21.72
CA PRO A 357 4.24 12.35 -23.01
C PRO A 357 5.18 12.77 -24.14
N LEU A 358 5.43 11.88 -25.09
CA LEU A 358 6.15 12.19 -26.33
C LEU A 358 5.14 12.46 -27.45
N LYS A 359 4.52 13.65 -27.41
CA LYS A 359 3.51 14.08 -28.41
C LYS A 359 4.12 14.39 -29.78
N GLY A 360 3.31 14.29 -30.83
CA GLY A 360 3.70 14.69 -32.21
C GLY A 360 4.51 13.66 -33.00
N HIS A 361 4.91 12.53 -32.40
CA HIS A 361 5.67 11.48 -33.08
C HIS A 361 4.76 10.47 -33.79
N VAL A 362 5.17 10.05 -35.00
CA VAL A 362 4.70 8.80 -35.61
C VAL A 362 5.52 7.68 -34.98
N VAL A 363 4.84 6.78 -34.22
CA VAL A 363 5.50 5.76 -33.40
C VAL A 363 5.32 4.37 -33.99
N ALA A 364 6.42 3.65 -34.19
CA ALA A 364 6.40 2.20 -34.39
C ALA A 364 6.70 1.49 -33.09
N ALA A 365 5.75 0.70 -32.57
CA ALA A 365 6.01 -0.10 -31.37
C ALA A 365 6.23 -1.57 -31.71
N ILE A 366 7.16 -2.18 -30.98
CA ILE A 366 7.51 -3.59 -31.11
C ILE A 366 7.24 -4.26 -29.76
N ASP A 367 6.27 -5.17 -29.74
CA ASP A 367 5.98 -6.06 -28.62
C ASP A 367 6.80 -7.34 -28.84
N PRO A 368 7.88 -7.58 -28.05
CA PRO A 368 8.82 -8.67 -28.32
C PRO A 368 8.19 -10.04 -28.03
N GLY A 369 8.50 -11.01 -28.85
CA GLY A 369 8.03 -12.37 -28.69
C GLY A 369 8.89 -13.38 -29.43
N LEU A 370 9.60 -14.26 -28.71
CA LEU A 370 10.52 -15.24 -29.31
C LEU A 370 9.79 -16.36 -30.06
N ARG A 371 8.69 -16.88 -29.53
CA ARG A 371 7.97 -18.02 -30.12
C ARG A 371 6.91 -17.61 -31.15
N THR A 372 6.20 -16.53 -30.87
CA THR A 372 5.07 -16.05 -31.69
C THR A 372 5.45 -14.93 -32.63
N GLY A 373 6.71 -14.51 -32.63
CA GLY A 373 7.23 -13.36 -33.35
C GLY A 373 6.99 -12.04 -32.62
N CYS A 374 7.79 -11.03 -32.96
CA CYS A 374 7.63 -9.67 -32.51
C CYS A 374 6.44 -9.02 -33.23
N LYS A 375 5.47 -8.50 -32.50
CA LYS A 375 4.33 -7.79 -33.04
C LYS A 375 4.69 -6.33 -33.22
N VAL A 376 4.46 -5.81 -34.40
CA VAL A 376 4.78 -4.42 -34.77
C VAL A 376 3.49 -3.68 -35.08
N ALA A 377 3.33 -2.50 -34.49
CA ALA A 377 2.25 -1.58 -34.84
C ALA A 377 2.80 -0.18 -35.06
N VAL A 378 2.36 0.48 -36.14
CA VAL A 378 2.68 1.88 -36.44
C VAL A 378 1.44 2.72 -36.20
N VAL A 379 1.57 3.78 -35.40
CA VAL A 379 0.48 4.72 -35.13
C VAL A 379 0.84 6.14 -35.56
N THR A 380 -0.18 6.91 -35.94
CA THR A 380 -0.05 8.35 -36.23
C THR A 380 0.35 9.12 -34.98
N SER A 381 0.68 10.39 -35.13
CA SER A 381 0.89 11.30 -33.97
C SER A 381 -0.34 11.47 -33.06
N THR A 382 -1.52 11.07 -33.52
CA THR A 382 -2.78 11.07 -32.76
C THR A 382 -3.19 9.69 -32.24
N GLY A 383 -2.34 8.65 -32.40
CA GLY A 383 -2.61 7.31 -31.92
C GLY A 383 -3.48 6.40 -32.78
N SER A 384 -3.86 6.85 -34.03
CA SER A 384 -4.59 6.03 -35.00
C SER A 384 -3.66 5.01 -35.63
N VAL A 385 -4.12 3.77 -35.84
CA VAL A 385 -3.30 2.70 -36.40
C VAL A 385 -3.11 2.90 -37.92
N LEU A 386 -1.85 2.93 -38.38
CA LEU A 386 -1.46 3.03 -39.79
C LEU A 386 -1.14 1.66 -40.39
N ALA A 387 -0.45 0.82 -39.68
CA ALA A 387 -0.03 -0.49 -40.13
C ALA A 387 0.31 -1.42 -38.97
N THR A 388 0.22 -2.72 -39.24
CA THR A 388 0.68 -3.78 -38.31
C THR A 388 1.47 -4.82 -39.08
N ASP A 389 2.42 -5.48 -38.38
CA ASP A 389 3.21 -6.59 -38.94
C ASP A 389 3.63 -7.54 -37.84
N THR A 390 4.07 -8.74 -38.21
CA THR A 390 4.67 -9.73 -37.29
C THR A 390 6.03 -10.18 -37.85
N LEU A 391 7.08 -9.92 -37.06
CA LEU A 391 8.45 -10.27 -37.39
C LEU A 391 8.92 -11.50 -36.59
N MET A 392 9.22 -12.59 -37.29
CA MET A 392 9.64 -13.85 -36.72
C MET A 392 11.15 -13.88 -36.54
N LEU A 393 11.66 -13.47 -35.36
CA LEU A 393 13.08 -13.49 -35.07
C LEU A 393 13.63 -14.92 -35.03
N PRO A 394 14.80 -15.21 -35.63
CA PRO A 394 15.41 -16.52 -35.55
C PRO A 394 15.85 -16.82 -34.11
N LEU A 395 15.47 -17.99 -33.59
CA LEU A 395 15.90 -18.52 -32.30
C LEU A 395 17.28 -19.16 -32.47
N GLY A 396 18.36 -18.47 -32.11
CA GLY A 396 19.71 -19.02 -32.14
C GLY A 396 20.69 -18.14 -31.40
N GLY A 397 21.19 -18.62 -30.24
CA GLY A 397 22.24 -17.95 -29.50
C GLY A 397 23.61 -18.18 -30.17
N GLY A 398 24.31 -17.08 -30.43
CA GLY A 398 25.74 -17.07 -30.76
C GLY A 398 26.09 -17.19 -32.25
N GLY A 399 26.48 -16.07 -32.87
CA GLY A 399 27.39 -16.05 -34.01
C GLY A 399 26.84 -16.22 -35.44
N GLU A 400 25.69 -16.83 -35.67
CA GLU A 400 25.09 -17.01 -36.98
C GLU A 400 23.77 -16.23 -37.19
N VAL A 401 23.74 -14.98 -36.82
CA VAL A 401 22.55 -14.10 -36.93
C VAL A 401 22.34 -13.63 -38.38
N MET A 402 23.21 -13.94 -39.33
CA MET A 402 23.19 -13.48 -40.71
C MET A 402 22.49 -14.45 -41.70
N GLY A 403 21.49 -15.21 -41.25
CA GLY A 403 20.68 -16.03 -42.18
C GLY A 403 19.69 -15.17 -43.00
N GLY A 404 19.29 -15.69 -44.18
CA GLY A 404 18.39 -14.98 -45.12
C GLY A 404 17.07 -14.50 -44.45
N ARG A 405 16.60 -15.17 -43.40
CA ARG A 405 15.41 -14.75 -42.60
C ARG A 405 15.63 -13.44 -41.86
N TYR A 406 16.78 -13.28 -41.19
CA TYR A 406 17.10 -12.02 -40.50
C TYR A 406 17.17 -10.83 -41.45
N THR A 407 17.85 -11.01 -42.60
CA THR A 407 17.96 -9.99 -43.64
C THR A 407 16.57 -9.61 -44.17
N GLU A 408 15.67 -10.55 -44.38
CA GLU A 408 14.30 -10.28 -44.82
C GLU A 408 13.51 -9.50 -43.78
N MET A 409 13.60 -9.83 -42.47
CA MET A 409 12.92 -9.06 -41.42
C MET A 409 13.44 -7.67 -41.27
N ARG A 410 14.78 -7.48 -41.35
CA ARG A 410 15.40 -6.17 -41.35
C ARG A 410 14.86 -5.34 -42.52
N ARG A 411 14.82 -5.93 -43.73
CA ARG A 411 14.27 -5.27 -44.93
C ARG A 411 12.81 -4.87 -44.76
N ARG A 412 11.97 -5.77 -44.16
CA ARG A 412 10.56 -5.46 -43.87
C ARG A 412 10.42 -4.34 -42.87
N LEU A 413 11.22 -4.36 -41.80
CA LEU A 413 11.21 -3.30 -40.78
C LEU A 413 11.61 -1.95 -41.40
N ILE A 414 12.69 -1.89 -42.16
CA ILE A 414 13.13 -0.66 -42.88
C ILE A 414 12.02 -0.14 -43.78
N ALA A 415 11.42 -1.03 -44.60
CA ALA A 415 10.32 -0.64 -45.48
C ALA A 415 9.12 -0.06 -44.72
N LEU A 416 8.78 -0.61 -43.57
CA LEU A 416 7.71 -0.14 -42.73
C LEU A 416 8.01 1.24 -42.13
N LEU A 417 9.22 1.41 -41.55
CA LEU A 417 9.66 2.66 -40.93
C LEU A 417 9.73 3.81 -41.98
N SER A 418 10.29 3.53 -43.17
CA SER A 418 10.40 4.53 -44.27
C SER A 418 9.04 4.87 -44.84
N LYS A 419 8.15 3.88 -45.09
CA LYS A 419 6.84 4.10 -45.68
C LYS A 419 5.98 5.07 -44.88
N TRP A 420 6.04 4.97 -43.56
CA TRP A 420 5.20 5.75 -42.66
C TRP A 420 5.94 6.91 -41.97
N THR A 421 7.16 7.21 -42.43
CA THR A 421 7.99 8.30 -41.90
C THR A 421 8.06 8.25 -40.35
N VAL A 422 8.36 7.06 -39.83
CA VAL A 422 8.43 6.84 -38.39
C VAL A 422 9.55 7.66 -37.77
N THR A 423 9.24 8.42 -36.74
CA THR A 423 10.22 9.27 -36.04
C THR A 423 10.71 8.65 -34.74
N LEU A 424 9.95 7.66 -34.20
CA LEU A 424 10.25 7.02 -32.93
C LEU A 424 9.90 5.54 -32.94
N VAL A 425 10.83 4.69 -32.46
CA VAL A 425 10.61 3.24 -32.30
C VAL A 425 10.54 2.91 -30.82
N ALA A 426 9.41 2.37 -30.36
CA ALA A 426 9.18 1.92 -28.99
C ALA A 426 9.38 0.40 -28.92
N ILE A 427 10.22 -0.09 -28.01
CA ILE A 427 10.52 -1.52 -27.87
C ILE A 427 10.09 -1.95 -26.47
N GLY A 428 9.18 -2.94 -26.37
CA GLY A 428 8.80 -3.55 -25.11
C GLY A 428 9.98 -4.19 -24.39
N ASN A 429 10.00 -4.13 -23.05
CA ASN A 429 11.10 -4.65 -22.24
C ASN A 429 10.95 -6.14 -21.84
N GLY A 430 10.06 -6.88 -22.48
CA GLY A 430 9.80 -8.29 -22.19
C GLY A 430 10.79 -9.28 -22.83
N THR A 431 10.37 -10.54 -22.82
CA THR A 431 11.20 -11.63 -23.35
C THR A 431 11.43 -11.50 -24.85
N GLY A 432 12.68 -11.32 -25.27
CA GLY A 432 13.05 -11.09 -26.68
C GLY A 432 13.32 -9.61 -27.01
N SER A 433 13.29 -8.75 -26.01
CA SER A 433 13.59 -7.32 -26.18
C SER A 433 15.01 -7.05 -26.72
N ARG A 434 15.99 -7.87 -26.34
CA ARG A 434 17.39 -7.76 -26.81
C ARG A 434 17.49 -8.00 -28.30
N GLU A 435 16.90 -9.09 -28.75
CA GLU A 435 16.87 -9.48 -30.17
C GLU A 435 16.10 -8.44 -30.99
N ALA A 436 14.99 -7.93 -30.45
CA ALA A 436 14.24 -6.85 -31.07
C ALA A 436 15.06 -5.54 -31.15
N THR A 437 15.76 -5.17 -30.08
CA THR A 437 16.63 -3.99 -30.04
C THR A 437 17.78 -4.11 -31.05
N ALA A 438 18.43 -5.28 -31.11
CA ALA A 438 19.48 -5.52 -32.08
C ALA A 438 18.99 -5.38 -33.54
N LEU A 439 17.79 -5.90 -33.84
CA LEU A 439 17.16 -5.72 -35.17
C LEU A 439 16.87 -4.25 -35.47
N VAL A 440 16.36 -3.50 -34.50
CA VAL A 440 16.04 -2.06 -34.69
C VAL A 440 17.31 -1.26 -34.91
N VAL A 441 18.33 -1.43 -34.06
CA VAL A 441 19.63 -0.73 -34.21
C VAL A 441 20.26 -1.03 -35.57
N ASP A 442 20.31 -2.31 -35.98
CA ASP A 442 20.84 -2.69 -37.32
C ASP A 442 19.99 -2.12 -38.47
N ALA A 443 18.66 -2.12 -38.36
CA ALA A 443 17.77 -1.53 -39.33
C ALA A 443 17.99 -0.01 -39.46
N LEU A 444 18.06 0.72 -38.36
CA LEU A 444 18.27 2.19 -38.39
C LEU A 444 19.66 2.54 -38.92
N THR A 445 20.71 1.88 -38.46
CA THR A 445 22.09 2.14 -38.87
C THR A 445 22.31 1.80 -40.34
N SER A 446 21.73 0.70 -40.86
CA SER A 446 21.92 0.27 -42.23
C SER A 446 21.07 1.04 -43.28
N SER A 447 20.01 1.74 -42.86
CA SER A 447 19.08 2.42 -43.74
C SER A 447 19.30 3.92 -43.85
N GLY A 448 20.20 4.52 -43.03
CA GLY A 448 20.40 5.97 -42.98
C GLY A 448 19.20 6.73 -42.39
N LEU A 449 18.36 6.09 -41.60
CA LEU A 449 17.26 6.71 -40.84
C LEU A 449 17.77 7.39 -39.56
N ASP A 450 18.77 8.25 -39.70
CA ASP A 450 19.51 8.85 -38.56
C ASP A 450 18.65 9.75 -37.67
N SER A 451 17.53 10.28 -38.20
CA SER A 451 16.58 11.08 -37.41
C SER A 451 15.65 10.27 -36.57
N THR A 452 15.51 8.95 -36.81
CA THR A 452 14.64 8.06 -36.05
C THR A 452 15.33 7.63 -34.77
N LYS A 453 14.70 7.96 -33.64
CA LYS A 453 15.17 7.53 -32.30
C LYS A 453 14.45 6.25 -31.86
N TYR A 454 15.00 5.58 -30.87
CA TYR A 454 14.32 4.45 -30.22
C TYR A 454 14.38 4.56 -28.70
N LEU A 455 13.46 3.87 -28.02
CA LEU A 455 13.42 3.79 -26.57
C LEU A 455 12.86 2.45 -26.11
N MET A 456 13.23 2.06 -24.88
CA MET A 456 12.63 0.91 -24.21
C MET A 456 11.37 1.36 -23.45
N VAL A 457 10.30 0.56 -23.54
CA VAL A 457 9.01 0.83 -22.91
C VAL A 457 8.60 -0.32 -22.01
N ASP A 458 8.08 -0.02 -20.83
CA ASP A 458 7.52 -1.03 -19.95
C ASP A 458 6.24 -1.63 -20.55
N GLU A 459 6.27 -2.93 -20.86
CA GLU A 459 5.13 -3.66 -21.44
C GLU A 459 4.12 -4.16 -20.39
N SER A 460 4.37 -3.92 -19.09
CA SER A 460 3.49 -4.37 -18.00
C SER A 460 2.03 -4.02 -18.29
N GLY A 461 1.14 -5.00 -18.18
CA GLY A 461 -0.29 -4.85 -18.43
C GLY A 461 -0.72 -4.79 -19.90
N ALA A 462 0.20 -4.74 -20.89
CA ALA A 462 -0.17 -4.70 -22.30
C ALA A 462 -0.97 -5.95 -22.75
N SER A 463 -0.57 -7.11 -22.26
CA SER A 463 -1.30 -8.38 -22.50
C SER A 463 -2.68 -8.40 -21.86
N VAL A 464 -2.84 -7.78 -20.67
CA VAL A 464 -4.14 -7.66 -19.98
C VAL A 464 -5.06 -6.72 -20.77
N TYR A 465 -4.53 -5.58 -21.21
CA TYR A 465 -5.27 -4.65 -22.07
C TYR A 465 -5.74 -5.36 -23.35
N SER A 466 -4.85 -6.05 -24.06
CA SER A 466 -5.15 -6.65 -25.37
C SER A 466 -6.32 -7.64 -25.32
N ALA A 467 -6.51 -8.33 -24.21
CA ALA A 467 -7.60 -9.27 -23.95
C ALA A 467 -8.86 -8.61 -23.34
N SER A 468 -8.82 -7.32 -23.00
CA SER A 468 -9.92 -6.62 -22.34
C SER A 468 -11.09 -6.32 -23.28
N LYS A 469 -12.28 -6.16 -22.70
CA LYS A 469 -13.47 -5.70 -23.45
C LYS A 469 -13.27 -4.33 -24.08
N LEU A 470 -12.52 -3.47 -23.41
CA LEU A 470 -12.20 -2.13 -23.91
C LEU A 470 -11.34 -2.20 -25.17
N ALA A 471 -10.31 -3.02 -25.18
CA ALA A 471 -9.47 -3.20 -26.38
C ALA A 471 -10.24 -3.84 -27.55
N VAL A 472 -11.21 -4.71 -27.26
CA VAL A 472 -12.13 -5.25 -28.31
C VAL A 472 -13.00 -4.14 -28.89
N ALA A 473 -13.51 -3.23 -28.08
CA ALA A 473 -14.33 -2.11 -28.55
C ALA A 473 -13.51 -1.06 -29.31
N GLU A 474 -12.28 -0.75 -28.87
CA GLU A 474 -11.40 0.22 -29.55
C GLU A 474 -10.77 -0.31 -30.84
N LEU A 475 -10.54 -1.61 -30.96
CA LEU A 475 -9.83 -2.27 -32.06
C LEU A 475 -10.56 -3.57 -32.46
N PRO A 476 -11.82 -3.49 -32.95
CA PRO A 476 -12.66 -4.67 -33.18
C PRO A 476 -12.09 -5.60 -34.25
N ASP A 477 -11.54 -5.07 -35.32
CA ASP A 477 -11.02 -5.81 -36.48
C ASP A 477 -9.58 -6.29 -36.33
N MET A 478 -8.95 -6.03 -35.14
CA MET A 478 -7.55 -6.36 -34.92
C MET A 478 -7.38 -7.62 -34.08
N ASP A 479 -6.42 -8.45 -34.49
CA ASP A 479 -6.03 -9.63 -33.72
C ASP A 479 -5.54 -9.26 -32.31
N VAL A 480 -5.94 -10.05 -31.31
CA VAL A 480 -5.57 -9.85 -29.89
C VAL A 480 -4.07 -9.66 -29.72
N SER A 481 -3.25 -10.41 -30.46
CA SER A 481 -1.78 -10.35 -30.32
C SER A 481 -1.19 -9.03 -30.78
N LEU A 482 -1.85 -8.28 -31.66
CA LEU A 482 -1.38 -7.01 -32.22
C LEU A 482 -1.82 -5.80 -31.36
N ARG A 483 -2.92 -5.91 -30.62
CA ARG A 483 -3.44 -4.84 -29.77
C ARG A 483 -2.44 -4.41 -28.69
N GLY A 484 -1.61 -5.35 -28.20
CA GLY A 484 -0.52 -5.05 -27.26
C GLY A 484 0.49 -4.06 -27.84
N ALA A 485 0.92 -4.27 -29.08
CA ALA A 485 1.85 -3.37 -29.77
C ALA A 485 1.25 -1.98 -30.01
N VAL A 486 -0.05 -1.89 -30.35
CA VAL A 486 -0.76 -0.59 -30.45
C VAL A 486 -0.76 0.14 -29.11
N SER A 487 -1.06 -0.58 -28.02
CA SER A 487 -1.03 -0.01 -26.68
C SER A 487 0.36 0.51 -26.31
N LEU A 488 1.42 -0.23 -26.62
CA LEU A 488 2.80 0.23 -26.38
C LEU A 488 3.12 1.52 -27.14
N ALA A 489 2.68 1.66 -28.40
CA ALA A 489 2.87 2.88 -29.17
C ALA A 489 2.14 4.08 -28.56
N ARG A 490 0.86 3.91 -28.22
CA ARG A 490 0.03 4.94 -27.58
C ARG A 490 0.54 5.32 -26.18
N ARG A 491 1.08 4.33 -25.44
CA ARG A 491 1.67 4.55 -24.11
C ARG A 491 2.86 5.49 -24.13
N VAL A 492 3.63 5.50 -25.22
CA VAL A 492 4.74 6.45 -25.40
C VAL A 492 4.21 7.85 -25.68
N GLN A 493 3.15 7.96 -26.49
CA GLN A 493 2.54 9.23 -26.84
C GLN A 493 1.84 9.90 -25.65
N ASP A 494 1.09 9.15 -24.87
CA ASP A 494 0.49 9.59 -23.61
C ASP A 494 0.36 8.42 -22.61
N PRO A 495 1.32 8.27 -21.68
CA PRO A 495 1.31 7.19 -20.70
C PRO A 495 0.04 7.17 -19.84
N LEU A 496 -0.41 8.33 -19.37
CA LEU A 496 -1.58 8.43 -18.49
C LEU A 496 -2.84 7.93 -19.19
N SER A 497 -3.13 8.45 -20.37
CA SER A 497 -4.33 8.11 -21.15
C SER A 497 -4.41 6.62 -21.51
N GLU A 498 -3.27 5.96 -21.66
CA GLU A 498 -3.23 4.54 -22.00
C GLU A 498 -3.20 3.64 -20.78
N LEU A 499 -2.43 3.99 -19.74
CA LEU A 499 -2.29 3.16 -18.54
C LEU A 499 -3.57 3.12 -17.70
N VAL A 500 -4.42 4.15 -17.72
CA VAL A 500 -5.72 4.14 -17.02
C VAL A 500 -6.69 3.09 -17.55
N LYS A 501 -6.45 2.55 -18.75
CA LYS A 501 -7.25 1.48 -19.37
C LYS A 501 -6.92 0.10 -18.79
N VAL A 502 -5.85 -0.02 -18.04
CA VAL A 502 -5.33 -1.27 -17.47
C VAL A 502 -5.60 -1.29 -15.97
N ASP A 503 -5.96 -2.46 -15.42
CA ASP A 503 -6.04 -2.63 -13.97
C ASP A 503 -4.68 -2.27 -13.34
N PRO A 504 -4.61 -1.30 -12.41
CA PRO A 504 -3.36 -0.85 -11.81
C PRO A 504 -2.51 -1.98 -11.20
N LYS A 505 -3.14 -3.04 -10.69
CA LYS A 505 -2.45 -4.24 -10.19
C LYS A 505 -1.66 -4.99 -11.27
N SER A 506 -2.02 -4.81 -12.53
CA SER A 506 -1.34 -5.44 -13.67
C SER A 506 -0.15 -4.63 -14.19
N LEU A 507 0.08 -3.43 -13.65
CA LEU A 507 1.16 -2.53 -14.07
C LEU A 507 2.52 -2.82 -13.41
N GLY A 508 2.62 -3.89 -12.61
CA GLY A 508 3.89 -4.28 -11.98
C GLY A 508 4.42 -3.20 -11.02
N VAL A 509 3.63 -2.80 -10.04
CA VAL A 509 3.94 -1.70 -9.12
C VAL A 509 4.89 -2.07 -8.00
N GLY A 510 5.12 -3.38 -7.76
CA GLY A 510 6.07 -3.83 -6.74
C GLY A 510 6.21 -5.35 -6.65
N MET A 511 7.35 -5.78 -6.08
CA MET A 511 7.72 -7.20 -5.99
C MET A 511 6.76 -8.01 -5.11
N TYR A 512 6.26 -7.42 -4.02
CA TYR A 512 5.43 -8.08 -3.02
C TYR A 512 3.94 -7.76 -3.16
N GLN A 513 3.51 -7.21 -4.28
CA GLN A 513 2.11 -6.80 -4.49
C GLN A 513 1.10 -7.95 -4.37
N HIS A 514 1.53 -9.20 -4.57
CA HIS A 514 0.68 -10.39 -4.42
C HIS A 514 0.60 -10.93 -2.99
N ASP A 515 1.41 -10.38 -2.08
CA ASP A 515 1.59 -10.87 -0.71
C ASP A 515 0.84 -9.98 0.32
N VAL A 516 0.13 -8.97 -0.15
CA VAL A 516 -0.68 -8.03 0.66
C VAL A 516 -2.17 -8.25 0.44
N ASP A 517 -3.02 -7.63 1.29
CA ASP A 517 -4.47 -7.65 1.08
C ASP A 517 -4.86 -7.03 -0.27
N GLN A 518 -5.48 -7.83 -1.14
CA GLN A 518 -5.76 -7.46 -2.53
C GLN A 518 -6.89 -6.43 -2.67
N ARG A 519 -7.77 -6.29 -1.67
CA ARG A 519 -8.84 -5.27 -1.66
C ARG A 519 -8.24 -3.93 -1.26
N ARG A 520 -7.49 -3.89 -0.16
CA ARG A 520 -6.78 -2.69 0.28
C ARG A 520 -5.81 -2.18 -0.79
N LEU A 521 -5.12 -3.09 -1.47
CA LEU A 521 -4.25 -2.75 -2.60
C LEU A 521 -5.04 -2.11 -3.74
N ALA A 522 -6.16 -2.70 -4.15
CA ALA A 522 -6.99 -2.15 -5.23
C ALA A 522 -7.47 -0.74 -4.89
N ASP A 523 -8.06 -0.55 -3.70
CA ASP A 523 -8.56 0.74 -3.24
C ASP A 523 -7.44 1.80 -3.19
N CYS A 524 -6.24 1.41 -2.71
CA CYS A 524 -5.08 2.29 -2.66
C CYS A 524 -4.61 2.72 -4.06
N LEU A 525 -4.48 1.77 -4.99
CA LEU A 525 -4.01 2.05 -6.35
C LEU A 525 -5.04 2.84 -7.16
N ASP A 526 -6.34 2.57 -7.00
CA ASP A 526 -7.41 3.34 -7.64
C ASP A 526 -7.38 4.82 -7.22
N LYS A 527 -7.16 5.10 -5.94
CA LYS A 527 -6.96 6.46 -5.42
C LYS A 527 -5.73 7.16 -6.03
N VAL A 528 -4.66 6.41 -6.32
CA VAL A 528 -3.47 6.96 -7.00
C VAL A 528 -3.76 7.32 -8.44
N VAL A 529 -4.51 6.48 -9.15
CA VAL A 529 -4.94 6.78 -10.53
C VAL A 529 -5.80 8.03 -10.57
N GLU A 530 -6.80 8.13 -9.69
CA GLU A 530 -7.66 9.32 -9.56
C GLU A 530 -6.83 10.59 -9.29
N SER A 531 -5.93 10.53 -8.31
CA SER A 531 -5.01 11.64 -7.99
C SER A 531 -4.16 12.06 -9.17
N ALA A 532 -3.57 11.10 -9.90
CA ALA A 532 -2.72 11.38 -11.07
C ALA A 532 -3.51 12.05 -12.19
N VAL A 533 -4.71 11.55 -12.49
CA VAL A 533 -5.59 12.11 -13.54
C VAL A 533 -6.00 13.55 -13.19
N ASN A 534 -6.42 13.80 -11.96
CA ASN A 534 -6.86 15.13 -11.53
C ASN A 534 -5.68 16.11 -11.38
N ALA A 535 -4.47 15.63 -11.06
CA ALA A 535 -3.28 16.47 -11.03
C ALA A 535 -2.89 17.01 -12.41
N VAL A 536 -3.03 16.18 -13.46
CA VAL A 536 -2.73 16.55 -14.84
C VAL A 536 -3.87 17.39 -15.46
N GLY A 537 -5.11 17.01 -15.19
CA GLY A 537 -6.29 17.52 -15.87
C GLY A 537 -6.56 16.76 -17.18
N VAL A 538 -7.79 16.84 -17.67
CA VAL A 538 -8.28 15.99 -18.76
C VAL A 538 -8.92 16.85 -19.85
N ASP A 539 -8.46 16.71 -21.10
CA ASP A 539 -9.10 17.35 -22.25
C ASP A 539 -10.45 16.68 -22.55
N LEU A 540 -11.52 17.45 -22.38
CA LEU A 540 -12.90 17.00 -22.54
C LEU A 540 -13.21 16.50 -23.95
N ASN A 541 -12.57 17.14 -24.96
CA ASN A 541 -12.81 16.86 -26.37
C ASN A 541 -12.02 15.68 -26.93
N VAL A 542 -10.97 15.21 -26.22
CA VAL A 542 -10.07 14.16 -26.70
C VAL A 542 -10.12 12.90 -25.83
N ALA A 543 -10.41 13.06 -24.54
CA ALA A 543 -10.31 12.00 -23.57
C ALA A 543 -11.23 10.80 -23.85
N SER A 544 -10.74 9.60 -23.58
CA SER A 544 -11.55 8.37 -23.61
C SER A 544 -12.50 8.31 -22.39
N ALA A 545 -13.57 7.54 -22.50
CA ALA A 545 -14.48 7.30 -21.39
C ALA A 545 -13.76 6.72 -20.16
N ALA A 546 -12.72 5.88 -20.37
CA ALA A 546 -11.92 5.32 -19.30
C ALA A 546 -11.13 6.38 -18.52
N LEU A 547 -10.60 7.39 -19.22
CA LEU A 547 -9.89 8.51 -18.59
C LEU A 547 -10.86 9.45 -17.87
N LEU A 548 -11.97 9.82 -18.51
CA LEU A 548 -13.02 10.67 -17.94
C LEU A 548 -13.62 10.06 -16.66
N ALA A 549 -13.79 8.73 -16.59
CA ALA A 549 -14.31 8.04 -15.43
C ALA A 549 -13.39 8.14 -14.18
N ARG A 550 -12.15 8.62 -14.33
CA ARG A 550 -11.19 8.85 -13.26
C ARG A 550 -11.12 10.32 -12.80
N VAL A 551 -11.89 11.19 -13.45
CA VAL A 551 -12.05 12.57 -13.01
C VAL A 551 -12.95 12.63 -11.78
N ALA A 552 -12.56 13.40 -10.78
CA ALA A 552 -13.33 13.62 -9.56
C ALA A 552 -14.79 14.02 -9.89
N GLY A 553 -15.75 13.43 -9.20
CA GLY A 553 -17.17 13.68 -9.45
C GLY A 553 -17.79 12.95 -10.64
N LEU A 554 -17.00 12.32 -11.51
CA LEU A 554 -17.48 11.51 -12.63
C LEU A 554 -17.42 10.00 -12.32
N ASN A 555 -18.16 9.22 -13.10
CA ASN A 555 -18.16 7.76 -13.03
C ASN A 555 -18.25 7.17 -14.46
N ALA A 556 -18.13 5.86 -14.58
CA ALA A 556 -18.13 5.20 -15.89
C ALA A 556 -19.39 5.50 -16.75
N LYS A 557 -20.56 5.68 -16.14
CA LYS A 557 -21.79 5.99 -16.87
C LYS A 557 -21.80 7.44 -17.36
N THR A 558 -21.45 8.39 -16.49
CA THR A 558 -21.38 9.82 -16.87
C THR A 558 -20.29 10.05 -17.89
N ALA A 559 -19.12 9.40 -17.76
CA ALA A 559 -18.04 9.44 -18.76
C ALA A 559 -18.49 8.93 -20.14
N GLN A 560 -19.27 7.86 -20.19
CA GLN A 560 -19.83 7.34 -21.42
C GLN A 560 -20.82 8.33 -22.05
N HIS A 561 -21.72 8.92 -21.25
CA HIS A 561 -22.66 9.93 -21.76
C HIS A 561 -21.94 11.20 -22.28
N ILE A 562 -20.83 11.59 -21.67
CA ILE A 562 -20.01 12.70 -22.17
C ILE A 562 -19.46 12.37 -23.58
N VAL A 563 -18.91 11.16 -23.76
CA VAL A 563 -18.38 10.75 -25.06
C VAL A 563 -19.48 10.69 -26.11
N GLU A 564 -20.64 10.09 -25.78
CA GLU A 564 -21.80 10.03 -26.67
C GLU A 564 -22.32 11.43 -27.05
N ALA A 565 -22.39 12.35 -26.10
CA ALA A 565 -22.81 13.72 -26.36
C ALA A 565 -21.81 14.48 -27.22
N ARG A 566 -20.51 14.26 -26.99
CA ARG A 566 -19.44 14.84 -27.82
C ARG A 566 -19.54 14.37 -29.27
N GLU A 567 -19.82 13.10 -29.51
CA GLU A 567 -19.90 12.50 -30.83
C GLU A 567 -21.24 12.74 -31.56
N ALA A 568 -22.23 13.31 -30.86
CA ALA A 568 -23.52 13.62 -31.45
C ALA A 568 -23.42 14.75 -32.50
N GLU A 569 -24.15 14.62 -33.63
CA GLU A 569 -24.18 15.63 -34.70
C GLU A 569 -24.59 17.02 -34.18
N ALA A 570 -25.47 17.09 -33.18
CA ALA A 570 -25.95 18.34 -32.63
C ALA A 570 -24.87 19.17 -31.90
N SER A 571 -23.79 18.54 -31.41
CA SER A 571 -22.66 19.22 -30.75
C SER A 571 -21.54 19.62 -31.70
N GLY A 572 -21.67 19.32 -32.98
CA GLY A 572 -20.61 19.57 -33.96
C GLY A 572 -19.31 18.79 -33.70
N GLY A 573 -19.39 17.73 -32.88
CA GLY A 573 -18.28 16.85 -32.55
C GLY A 573 -17.39 17.33 -31.40
N ARG A 574 -17.75 18.39 -30.67
CA ARG A 574 -16.93 18.96 -29.59
C ARG A 574 -17.72 19.84 -28.62
N PHE A 575 -17.25 19.94 -27.41
CA PHE A 575 -17.71 20.91 -26.41
C PHE A 575 -17.01 22.25 -26.62
N GLY A 576 -17.77 23.37 -26.56
CA GLY A 576 -17.25 24.73 -26.63
C GLY A 576 -16.92 25.31 -25.26
N ARG A 577 -17.59 24.84 -24.20
CA ARG A 577 -17.42 25.27 -22.81
C ARG A 577 -17.57 24.10 -21.84
N VAL A 578 -16.84 24.16 -20.72
CA VAL A 578 -16.96 23.15 -19.63
C VAL A 578 -18.37 23.20 -19.00
N GLU A 579 -19.02 24.37 -18.98
CA GLU A 579 -20.37 24.56 -18.45
C GLU A 579 -21.45 23.70 -19.17
N GLU A 580 -21.23 23.32 -20.41
CA GLU A 580 -22.13 22.45 -21.19
C GLU A 580 -22.32 21.06 -20.56
N LEU A 581 -21.40 20.62 -19.69
CA LEU A 581 -21.53 19.38 -18.93
C LEU A 581 -22.80 19.33 -18.04
N THR A 582 -23.34 20.48 -17.64
CA THR A 582 -24.56 20.55 -16.85
C THR A 582 -25.78 20.01 -17.60
N THR A 583 -25.71 19.96 -18.93
CA THR A 583 -26.77 19.41 -19.78
C THR A 583 -26.70 17.88 -19.94
N ILE A 584 -25.58 17.26 -19.53
CA ILE A 584 -25.33 15.84 -19.72
C ILE A 584 -26.11 15.02 -18.69
N LYS A 585 -26.81 13.99 -19.17
CA LYS A 585 -27.59 13.09 -18.32
C LYS A 585 -26.72 12.43 -17.23
N GLY A 586 -27.12 12.64 -15.98
CA GLY A 586 -26.44 12.06 -14.80
C GLY A 586 -25.35 12.94 -14.20
N ILE A 587 -25.09 14.11 -14.75
CA ILE A 587 -24.24 15.14 -14.16
C ILE A 587 -25.13 16.16 -13.46
N GLY A 588 -25.25 16.05 -12.14
CA GLY A 588 -25.94 17.04 -11.30
C GLY A 588 -25.00 18.16 -10.87
N PRO A 589 -25.54 19.19 -10.17
CA PRO A 589 -24.73 20.33 -9.71
C PRO A 589 -23.49 19.95 -8.90
N LYS A 590 -23.62 18.96 -8.00
CA LYS A 590 -22.48 18.47 -7.18
C LYS A 590 -21.42 17.78 -8.02
N ALA A 591 -21.83 16.93 -8.97
CA ALA A 591 -20.90 16.24 -9.85
C ALA A 591 -20.16 17.24 -10.76
N TYR A 592 -20.86 18.25 -11.28
CA TYR A 592 -20.26 19.34 -12.05
C TYR A 592 -19.25 20.13 -11.23
N GLU A 593 -19.64 20.58 -10.02
CA GLU A 593 -18.74 21.26 -9.09
C GLU A 593 -17.44 20.48 -8.86
N GLN A 594 -17.53 19.18 -8.62
CA GLN A 594 -16.37 18.34 -8.35
C GLN A 594 -15.47 18.12 -9.58
N ALA A 595 -16.06 18.09 -10.80
CA ALA A 595 -15.35 17.72 -12.02
C ALA A 595 -14.80 18.92 -12.80
N ALA A 596 -15.51 20.05 -12.82
CA ALA A 596 -15.28 21.15 -13.75
C ALA A 596 -13.84 21.69 -13.73
N GLY A 597 -13.25 21.84 -12.56
CA GLY A 597 -11.89 22.36 -12.42
C GLY A 597 -10.79 21.41 -12.89
N PHE A 598 -11.10 20.13 -13.15
CA PHE A 598 -10.15 19.13 -13.66
C PHE A 598 -10.30 18.86 -15.15
N LEU A 599 -11.31 19.43 -15.80
CA LEU A 599 -11.53 19.30 -17.23
C LEU A 599 -10.95 20.52 -17.97
N ARG A 600 -10.52 20.29 -19.20
CA ARG A 600 -9.88 21.31 -20.06
C ARG A 600 -10.54 21.33 -21.43
N ILE A 601 -10.64 22.55 -22.01
CA ILE A 601 -11.01 22.77 -23.41
C ILE A 601 -10.00 23.77 -23.97
N TYR A 602 -9.05 23.32 -24.77
CA TYR A 602 -7.96 24.18 -25.28
C TYR A 602 -8.38 25.12 -26.42
N GLU A 603 -9.41 24.78 -27.16
CA GLU A 603 -9.91 25.56 -28.31
C GLU A 603 -11.39 25.93 -28.12
N GLY A 604 -11.78 26.30 -26.90
CA GLY A 604 -13.14 26.64 -26.52
C GLY A 604 -13.46 28.13 -26.66
N ALA A 605 -14.72 28.45 -26.41
CA ALA A 605 -15.20 29.84 -26.38
C ALA A 605 -14.75 30.59 -25.10
N GLU A 606 -14.41 29.88 -24.05
CA GLU A 606 -13.94 30.41 -22.77
C GLU A 606 -12.45 30.09 -22.58
N PRO A 607 -11.55 31.09 -22.65
CA PRO A 607 -10.11 30.84 -22.50
C PRO A 607 -9.70 30.27 -21.17
N LEU A 608 -10.46 30.53 -20.08
CA LEU A 608 -10.18 30.01 -18.76
C LEU A 608 -10.45 28.50 -18.66
N ASP A 609 -11.28 27.94 -19.55
CA ASP A 609 -11.52 26.50 -19.63
C ASP A 609 -10.26 25.70 -20.06
N ALA A 610 -9.25 26.35 -20.64
CA ALA A 610 -7.96 25.75 -20.93
C ALA A 610 -7.03 25.69 -19.71
N THR A 611 -7.43 26.29 -18.59
CA THR A 611 -6.60 26.42 -17.39
C THR A 611 -7.06 25.49 -16.26
N ALA A 612 -6.31 25.44 -15.16
CA ALA A 612 -6.67 24.70 -13.97
C ALA A 612 -7.54 25.51 -12.98
N VAL A 613 -8.03 26.66 -13.38
CA VAL A 613 -8.92 27.51 -12.57
C VAL A 613 -10.31 26.88 -12.54
N HIS A 614 -10.96 26.91 -11.38
CA HIS A 614 -12.33 26.40 -11.27
C HIS A 614 -13.32 27.43 -11.79
N PRO A 615 -14.40 27.04 -12.52
CA PRO A 615 -15.37 27.97 -13.09
C PRO A 615 -16.01 28.92 -12.09
N GLU A 616 -16.19 28.51 -10.82
CA GLU A 616 -16.71 29.39 -9.74
C GLU A 616 -15.85 30.64 -9.51
N SER A 617 -14.56 30.56 -9.81
CA SER A 617 -13.60 31.66 -9.61
C SER A 617 -13.43 32.58 -10.84
N TYR A 618 -14.03 32.25 -11.99
CA TYR A 618 -13.80 33.01 -13.23
C TYR A 618 -14.15 34.50 -13.13
N THR A 619 -15.30 34.81 -12.53
CA THR A 619 -15.75 36.21 -12.38
C THR A 619 -14.79 37.03 -11.52
N ALA A 620 -14.40 36.47 -10.37
CA ALA A 620 -13.51 37.16 -9.44
C ALA A 620 -12.08 37.27 -10.03
N LEU A 621 -11.61 36.24 -10.77
CA LEU A 621 -10.30 36.27 -11.43
C LEU A 621 -10.24 37.31 -12.55
N ARG A 622 -11.31 37.49 -13.34
CA ARG A 622 -11.38 38.55 -14.36
C ARG A 622 -11.29 39.94 -13.73
N LEU A 623 -12.02 40.18 -12.63
CA LEU A 623 -11.92 41.42 -11.87
C LEU A 623 -10.51 41.64 -11.31
N ALA A 624 -9.88 40.60 -10.78
CA ALA A 624 -8.49 40.69 -10.32
C ALA A 624 -7.54 41.07 -11.46
N LEU A 625 -7.66 40.45 -12.65
CA LEU A 625 -6.82 40.77 -13.82
C LEU A 625 -7.06 42.21 -14.31
N GLU A 626 -8.29 42.73 -14.29
CA GLU A 626 -8.56 44.12 -14.63
C GLU A 626 -7.85 45.08 -13.65
N ARG A 627 -7.90 44.80 -12.33
CA ARG A 627 -7.20 45.61 -11.31
C ARG A 627 -5.69 45.56 -11.43
N LEU A 628 -5.15 44.43 -11.86
CA LEU A 628 -3.71 44.19 -12.09
C LEU A 628 -3.24 44.70 -13.46
N GLY A 629 -4.13 45.28 -14.27
CA GLY A 629 -3.77 45.71 -15.64
C GLY A 629 -3.31 44.57 -16.55
N GLY A 630 -3.80 43.34 -16.28
CA GLY A 630 -3.43 42.12 -17.00
C GLY A 630 -2.17 41.41 -16.50
N ALA A 631 -1.53 41.92 -15.44
CA ALA A 631 -0.35 41.27 -14.87
C ALA A 631 -0.74 39.98 -14.13
N VAL A 632 -0.03 38.87 -14.42
CA VAL A 632 -0.23 37.58 -13.75
C VAL A 632 0.84 37.29 -12.70
N ALA A 633 2.00 37.96 -12.76
CA ALA A 633 3.01 37.91 -11.71
C ALA A 633 2.75 39.05 -10.70
N VAL A 634 2.43 38.72 -9.47
CA VAL A 634 1.92 39.63 -8.45
C VAL A 634 2.69 39.43 -7.14
N GLU A 635 3.04 40.55 -6.50
CA GLU A 635 3.68 40.48 -5.18
C GLU A 635 2.69 40.10 -4.07
N PRO A 636 3.13 39.39 -2.99
CA PRO A 636 2.25 38.89 -1.94
C PRO A 636 1.32 39.93 -1.31
N PHE A 637 1.79 41.15 -1.08
CA PHE A 637 0.98 42.23 -0.48
C PHE A 637 -0.17 42.69 -1.38
N GLN A 638 -0.04 42.57 -2.69
CA GLN A 638 -1.10 42.91 -3.64
C GLN A 638 -2.19 41.86 -3.63
N LEU A 639 -1.81 40.56 -3.39
CA LEU A 639 -2.75 39.45 -3.28
C LEU A 639 -3.68 39.66 -2.06
N GLU A 640 -3.12 40.02 -0.90
CA GLU A 640 -3.91 40.26 0.32
C GLU A 640 -4.96 41.39 0.12
N SER A 641 -4.55 42.49 -0.50
CA SER A 641 -5.45 43.62 -0.78
C SER A 641 -6.60 43.25 -1.75
N LEU A 642 -6.31 42.44 -2.76
CA LEU A 642 -7.30 42.02 -3.76
C LEU A 642 -8.28 40.98 -3.18
N THR A 643 -7.85 40.13 -2.30
CA THR A 643 -8.69 39.05 -1.74
C THR A 643 -9.77 39.59 -0.82
N GLU A 644 -9.52 40.66 -0.06
CA GLU A 644 -10.53 41.34 0.75
C GLU A 644 -11.64 41.95 -0.12
N GLU A 645 -11.28 42.52 -1.28
CA GLU A 645 -12.24 43.13 -2.20
C GLU A 645 -13.05 42.09 -2.99
N LEU A 646 -12.42 40.96 -3.38
CA LEU A 646 -13.02 39.99 -4.27
C LEU A 646 -13.73 38.81 -3.57
N GLY A 647 -13.59 38.70 -2.24
CA GLY A 647 -14.17 37.60 -1.46
C GLY A 647 -13.56 36.23 -1.77
N LEU A 648 -12.34 36.21 -2.31
CA LEU A 648 -11.54 34.99 -2.55
C LEU A 648 -10.49 34.87 -1.46
N GLY A 649 -10.10 33.63 -1.14
CA GLY A 649 -8.93 33.38 -0.30
C GLY A 649 -7.61 33.64 -1.02
N VAL A 650 -6.59 34.06 -0.27
CA VAL A 650 -5.23 34.29 -0.82
C VAL A 650 -4.69 33.06 -1.56
N PRO A 651 -4.82 31.82 -1.01
CA PRO A 651 -4.37 30.61 -1.71
C PRO A 651 -5.08 30.38 -3.05
N THR A 652 -6.39 30.58 -3.10
CA THR A 652 -7.18 30.37 -4.33
C THR A 652 -6.80 31.37 -5.42
N LEU A 653 -6.61 32.63 -5.08
CA LEU A 653 -6.18 33.65 -6.06
C LEU A 653 -4.76 33.41 -6.55
N ALA A 654 -3.84 33.03 -5.65
CA ALA A 654 -2.46 32.69 -6.02
C ALA A 654 -2.40 31.51 -6.98
N ASP A 655 -3.12 30.43 -6.68
CA ASP A 655 -3.19 29.23 -7.54
C ASP A 655 -3.81 29.54 -8.91
N ALA A 656 -4.84 30.42 -8.96
CA ALA A 656 -5.48 30.82 -10.20
C ALA A 656 -4.53 31.62 -11.11
N LEU A 657 -3.77 32.56 -10.54
CA LEU A 657 -2.76 33.33 -11.28
C LEU A 657 -1.59 32.43 -11.75
N GLU A 658 -1.14 31.52 -10.92
CA GLU A 658 -0.11 30.52 -11.31
C GLU A 658 -0.62 29.63 -12.45
N ALA A 659 -1.88 29.17 -12.39
CA ALA A 659 -2.49 28.40 -13.45
C ALA A 659 -2.56 29.16 -14.80
N LEU A 660 -2.77 30.46 -14.76
CA LEU A 660 -2.74 31.32 -15.96
C LEU A 660 -1.33 31.46 -16.55
N GLN A 661 -0.32 31.63 -15.71
CA GLN A 661 1.08 31.71 -16.16
C GLN A 661 1.52 30.45 -16.91
N ARG A 662 0.99 29.28 -16.51
CA ARG A 662 1.29 27.97 -17.08
C ARG A 662 0.28 27.50 -18.13
N SER A 663 -0.60 28.38 -18.60
CA SER A 663 -1.58 28.02 -19.61
C SER A 663 -0.90 27.44 -20.85
N GLY A 664 -1.33 26.27 -21.30
CA GLY A 664 -0.80 25.57 -22.47
C GLY A 664 0.41 24.66 -22.21
N SER A 665 1.04 24.66 -21.02
CA SER A 665 2.09 23.70 -20.64
C SER A 665 1.49 22.42 -20.06
N ASP A 666 2.12 21.28 -20.34
CA ASP A 666 1.74 20.01 -19.71
C ASP A 666 2.31 19.98 -18.27
N PRO A 667 1.49 19.79 -17.25
CA PRO A 667 1.99 19.74 -15.86
C PRO A 667 3.04 18.67 -15.61
N ARG A 668 3.13 17.66 -16.45
CA ARG A 668 4.12 16.57 -16.34
C ARG A 668 5.53 16.98 -16.74
N ASP A 669 5.69 18.04 -17.51
CA ASP A 669 7.01 18.47 -18.00
C ASP A 669 7.88 19.05 -16.88
N ASP A 670 7.31 19.83 -15.94
CA ASP A 670 8.08 20.57 -14.93
C ASP A 670 7.65 20.28 -13.48
N LEU A 671 6.36 20.01 -13.21
CA LEU A 671 5.80 20.03 -11.85
C LEU A 671 5.97 18.73 -11.08
N LEU A 672 6.06 17.59 -11.76
CA LEU A 672 5.92 16.29 -11.13
C LEU A 672 7.26 15.59 -10.93
N GLY A 673 8.37 16.19 -11.39
CA GLY A 673 9.72 15.73 -11.15
C GLY A 673 10.02 14.32 -11.68
N VAL A 674 9.20 13.80 -12.60
CA VAL A 674 9.42 12.51 -13.24
C VAL A 674 10.33 12.73 -14.46
N PRO A 675 11.43 11.95 -14.58
CA PRO A 675 12.35 12.14 -15.70
C PRO A 675 11.69 11.83 -17.03
N ALA A 676 12.02 12.65 -18.05
CA ALA A 676 11.59 12.38 -19.41
C ALA A 676 12.15 11.04 -19.90
N PRO A 677 11.41 10.32 -20.78
CA PRO A 677 11.91 9.11 -21.41
C PRO A 677 13.20 9.36 -22.19
N ILE A 678 14.14 8.42 -22.09
CA ILE A 678 15.44 8.57 -22.74
C ILE A 678 15.33 8.06 -24.17
N LEU A 679 15.54 8.98 -25.12
CA LEU A 679 15.61 8.67 -26.55
C LEU A 679 17.04 8.27 -26.93
N LEU A 680 17.19 7.06 -27.46
CA LEU A 680 18.48 6.50 -27.83
C LEU A 680 18.76 6.72 -29.32
N ASP A 681 20.02 7.00 -29.60
CA ASP A 681 20.54 7.14 -30.96
C ASP A 681 21.17 5.82 -31.41
N ALA A 682 20.73 5.28 -32.54
CA ALA A 682 21.23 4.01 -33.06
C ALA A 682 22.74 4.08 -33.39
N ASN A 683 23.22 5.22 -33.89
CA ASN A 683 24.63 5.40 -34.19
C ASN A 683 25.50 5.46 -32.94
N GLN A 684 25.02 6.10 -31.86
CA GLN A 684 25.73 6.12 -30.58
C GLN A 684 25.75 4.72 -29.93
N ALA A 685 24.64 3.96 -30.03
CA ALA A 685 24.58 2.60 -29.58
C ALA A 685 25.54 1.67 -30.33
N ALA A 686 25.60 1.82 -31.65
CA ALA A 686 26.53 1.06 -32.48
C ALA A 686 28.01 1.39 -32.18
N THR A 687 28.33 2.67 -31.92
CA THR A 687 29.67 3.12 -31.55
C THR A 687 30.07 2.63 -30.17
N ALA A 688 29.16 2.66 -29.20
CA ALA A 688 29.39 2.11 -27.85
C ALA A 688 29.59 0.59 -27.88
N ALA A 689 28.91 -0.11 -28.80
CA ALA A 689 29.11 -1.53 -29.04
C ALA A 689 30.45 -1.86 -29.71
N ALA A 690 30.89 -1.03 -30.68
CA ALA A 690 32.18 -1.17 -31.38
C ALA A 690 33.42 -0.89 -30.49
N GLY A 691 33.26 -0.08 -29.47
CA GLY A 691 34.34 0.22 -28.50
C GLY A 691 34.64 -0.89 -27.50
N ARG A 692 33.89 -1.98 -27.49
CA ARG A 692 34.15 -3.20 -26.72
C ARG A 692 34.92 -4.22 -27.53
N ALA A 693 35.96 -4.80 -26.93
CA ALA A 693 36.90 -5.72 -27.59
C ALA A 693 36.25 -6.98 -28.24
N ASP A 694 34.98 -7.25 -27.96
CA ASP A 694 34.27 -8.49 -28.37
C ASP A 694 33.12 -8.26 -29.38
N GLY A 695 33.09 -7.18 -30.11
CA GLY A 695 32.21 -7.04 -31.29
C GLY A 695 30.71 -6.91 -30.99
N GLY A 696 30.33 -6.23 -29.91
CA GLY A 696 29.05 -5.49 -29.89
C GLY A 696 27.76 -6.18 -29.48
N ALA A 697 27.75 -7.32 -28.84
CA ALA A 697 26.53 -7.85 -28.19
C ALA A 697 26.40 -7.31 -26.76
N THR A 698 25.20 -6.88 -26.38
CA THR A 698 24.88 -6.63 -24.96
C THR A 698 25.26 -7.86 -24.15
N PRO A 699 26.01 -7.76 -23.02
CA PRO A 699 26.50 -8.93 -22.30
C PRO A 699 25.33 -9.85 -21.93
N SER A 700 25.51 -11.15 -22.10
CA SER A 700 24.57 -12.13 -21.56
C SER A 700 24.84 -12.30 -20.07
N LEU A 701 23.90 -12.92 -19.34
CA LEU A 701 24.14 -13.26 -17.94
C LEU A 701 25.40 -14.12 -17.74
N ALA A 702 25.80 -14.90 -18.78
CA ALA A 702 26.99 -15.73 -18.76
C ALA A 702 28.30 -14.93 -18.96
N ASP A 703 28.20 -13.76 -19.60
CA ASP A 703 29.35 -12.90 -19.94
C ASP A 703 29.55 -11.76 -18.93
N LEU A 704 28.65 -11.68 -17.92
CA LEU A 704 28.68 -10.61 -16.93
C LEU A 704 29.74 -10.91 -15.85
N GLU A 705 30.65 -9.96 -15.63
CA GLU A 705 31.69 -10.05 -14.62
C GLU A 705 31.50 -9.03 -13.50
N VAL A 706 32.02 -9.38 -12.32
CA VAL A 706 32.09 -8.43 -11.19
C VAL A 706 33.05 -7.31 -11.57
N GLY A 707 32.60 -6.09 -11.52
CA GLY A 707 33.37 -4.93 -11.92
C GLY A 707 32.87 -4.25 -13.19
N ASP A 708 32.00 -4.91 -13.97
CA ASP A 708 31.41 -4.35 -15.18
C ASP A 708 30.61 -3.08 -14.88
N GLU A 709 30.81 -2.08 -15.72
CA GLU A 709 30.05 -0.81 -15.68
C GLU A 709 28.98 -0.84 -16.75
N LEU A 710 27.73 -0.69 -16.33
CA LEU A 710 26.56 -0.77 -17.19
C LEU A 710 25.68 0.44 -17.04
N LEU A 711 24.95 0.73 -18.10
CA LEU A 711 23.85 1.67 -18.06
C LEU A 711 22.57 0.90 -17.72
N GLY A 712 21.88 1.30 -16.65
CA GLY A 712 20.65 0.66 -16.22
C GLY A 712 19.52 1.65 -16.05
N VAL A 713 18.28 1.17 -16.16
CA VAL A 713 17.06 1.95 -15.95
C VAL A 713 16.36 1.46 -14.70
N VAL A 714 16.01 2.35 -13.80
CA VAL A 714 15.27 2.04 -12.57
C VAL A 714 13.87 1.53 -12.94
N LYS A 715 13.57 0.30 -12.58
CA LYS A 715 12.29 -0.37 -12.88
C LYS A 715 11.30 -0.30 -11.72
N ASN A 716 11.81 -0.52 -10.51
CA ASN A 716 11.03 -0.43 -9.28
C ASN A 716 11.90 0.11 -8.14
N VAL A 717 11.31 0.93 -7.30
CA VAL A 717 11.91 1.39 -6.04
C VAL A 717 11.25 0.62 -4.88
N VAL A 718 12.07 0.20 -3.92
CA VAL A 718 11.65 -0.53 -2.72
C VAL A 718 12.35 0.06 -1.49
N ASP A 719 11.88 -0.27 -0.28
CA ASP A 719 12.41 0.30 0.97
C ASP A 719 13.93 0.11 1.15
N PHE A 720 14.45 -1.02 0.68
CA PHE A 720 15.85 -1.39 0.82
C PHE A 720 16.70 -1.06 -0.41
N GLY A 721 16.15 -0.47 -1.48
CA GLY A 721 16.90 -0.13 -2.67
C GLY A 721 16.07 0.09 -3.92
N ALA A 722 16.68 -0.13 -5.09
CA ALA A 722 16.02 -0.05 -6.38
C ALA A 722 16.38 -1.25 -7.26
N PHE A 723 15.41 -1.80 -7.96
CA PHE A 723 15.65 -2.77 -9.03
C PHE A 723 15.91 -2.02 -10.32
N VAL A 724 17.06 -2.32 -10.92
CA VAL A 724 17.56 -1.65 -12.12
C VAL A 724 17.64 -2.69 -13.24
N ASP A 725 16.97 -2.40 -14.34
CA ASP A 725 17.10 -3.17 -15.57
C ASP A 725 18.43 -2.79 -16.23
N ILE A 726 19.34 -3.74 -16.30
CA ILE A 726 20.67 -3.58 -16.91
C ILE A 726 20.76 -4.23 -18.29
N GLY A 727 19.62 -4.55 -18.91
CA GLY A 727 19.52 -5.03 -20.28
C GLY A 727 19.91 -6.50 -20.51
N ILE A 728 20.08 -7.30 -19.47
CA ILE A 728 20.49 -8.73 -19.56
C ILE A 728 19.34 -9.71 -19.34
N GLY A 729 18.10 -9.21 -19.15
CA GLY A 729 16.89 -10.00 -18.88
C GLY A 729 16.75 -10.47 -17.45
N THR A 730 17.58 -9.95 -16.54
CA THR A 730 17.50 -10.08 -15.08
C THR A 730 17.79 -8.73 -14.47
N ASP A 731 16.92 -8.26 -13.57
CA ASP A 731 17.11 -6.97 -12.90
C ASP A 731 18.20 -7.09 -11.83
N GLY A 732 19.07 -6.08 -11.71
CA GLY A 732 20.04 -5.97 -10.63
C GLY A 732 19.47 -5.17 -9.45
N LEU A 733 19.89 -5.50 -8.23
CA LEU A 733 19.53 -4.77 -7.03
C LEU A 733 20.61 -3.74 -6.69
N LEU A 734 20.25 -2.47 -6.75
CA LEU A 734 21.02 -1.37 -6.18
C LEU A 734 20.53 -1.15 -4.74
N HIS A 735 21.28 -1.69 -3.77
CA HIS A 735 20.88 -1.60 -2.36
C HIS A 735 21.04 -0.18 -1.83
N SER A 736 20.21 0.24 -0.86
CA SER A 736 20.21 1.58 -0.27
C SER A 736 21.58 1.98 0.36
N SER A 737 22.37 1.00 0.85
CA SER A 737 23.73 1.23 1.34
C SER A 737 24.70 1.71 0.25
N GLU A 738 24.47 1.30 -1.00
CA GLU A 738 25.28 1.65 -2.17
C GLU A 738 24.90 3.00 -2.78
N MET A 739 23.79 3.59 -2.34
CA MET A 739 23.31 4.90 -2.76
C MET A 739 23.88 6.05 -1.91
N ARG A 740 24.47 5.77 -0.75
CA ARG A 740 24.93 6.76 0.23
C ARG A 740 26.15 7.59 -0.21
N GLY A 741 26.82 7.23 -1.30
CA GLY A 741 27.96 7.97 -1.85
C GLY A 741 27.61 9.30 -2.54
N ALA A 742 26.37 9.54 -2.92
CA ALA A 742 25.93 10.74 -3.62
C ALA A 742 25.05 11.60 -2.69
N LYS A 743 25.66 12.46 -1.88
CA LYS A 743 25.02 13.56 -1.13
C LYS A 743 23.78 13.18 -0.29
N GLY A 744 23.82 12.08 0.49
CA GLY A 744 22.78 11.79 1.48
C GLY A 744 21.39 11.41 0.90
N ARG A 745 21.29 10.99 -0.34
CA ARG A 745 20.03 10.64 -0.99
C ARG A 745 19.51 9.30 -0.45
N SER A 746 18.27 9.31 0.06
CA SER A 746 17.52 8.12 0.44
C SER A 746 17.12 7.30 -0.80
N ALA A 747 16.84 5.99 -0.64
CA ALA A 747 16.27 5.15 -1.69
C ALA A 747 14.99 5.76 -2.30
N MET A 748 14.21 6.49 -1.51
CA MET A 748 13.02 7.24 -1.97
C MET A 748 13.34 8.40 -2.94
N ALA A 749 14.61 8.82 -3.06
CA ALA A 749 15.02 9.83 -4.05
C ALA A 749 15.29 9.22 -5.44
N MET A 750 15.24 7.90 -5.58
CA MET A 750 15.29 7.22 -6.88
C MET A 750 13.93 7.23 -7.54
N GLN A 751 13.91 7.52 -8.83
CA GLN A 751 12.68 7.58 -9.61
C GLN A 751 12.64 6.44 -10.62
N VAL A 752 11.47 5.82 -10.79
CA VAL A 752 11.22 4.81 -11.83
C VAL A 752 11.43 5.46 -13.20
N GLY A 753 12.11 4.75 -14.10
CA GLY A 753 12.49 5.28 -15.43
C GLY A 753 13.80 6.05 -15.45
N LYS A 754 14.39 6.40 -14.31
CA LYS A 754 15.68 7.09 -14.26
C LYS A 754 16.81 6.18 -14.75
N GLN A 755 17.66 6.71 -15.62
CA GLN A 755 18.86 6.03 -16.08
C GLN A 755 20.02 6.27 -15.12
N LEU A 756 20.77 5.23 -14.81
CA LEU A 756 21.88 5.24 -13.86
C LEU A 756 23.08 4.51 -14.46
N ARG A 757 24.28 5.03 -14.21
CA ARG A 757 25.51 4.24 -14.40
C ARG A 757 25.74 3.41 -13.17
N VAL A 758 25.79 2.10 -13.33
CA VAL A 758 25.91 1.13 -12.23
C VAL A 758 27.10 0.21 -12.49
N LYS A 759 27.75 -0.22 -11.39
CA LYS A 759 28.83 -1.19 -11.41
C LYS A 759 28.35 -2.50 -10.78
N VAL A 760 28.63 -3.60 -11.43
CA VAL A 760 28.34 -4.94 -10.92
C VAL A 760 29.27 -5.23 -9.73
N LYS A 761 28.69 -5.47 -8.54
CA LYS A 761 29.45 -5.77 -7.32
C LYS A 761 29.38 -7.25 -6.93
N GLN A 762 28.29 -7.90 -7.24
CA GLN A 762 28.08 -9.31 -6.87
C GLN A 762 27.18 -9.99 -7.90
N ILE A 763 27.54 -11.23 -8.23
CA ILE A 763 26.74 -12.09 -9.10
C ILE A 763 26.57 -13.44 -8.41
N GLU A 764 25.33 -13.83 -8.16
CA GLU A 764 24.97 -15.16 -7.64
C GLU A 764 24.04 -15.82 -8.65
N ILE A 765 24.59 -16.73 -9.46
CA ILE A 765 23.84 -17.44 -10.51
C ILE A 765 23.09 -18.60 -9.84
N GLN A 766 21.75 -18.56 -9.89
CA GLN A 766 20.88 -19.60 -9.35
C GLN A 766 20.51 -20.65 -10.42
N ASP A 767 20.22 -20.24 -11.64
CA ASP A 767 19.91 -21.10 -12.78
C ASP A 767 20.20 -20.38 -14.10
N LEU A 768 21.24 -20.81 -14.77
CA LEU A 768 21.67 -20.21 -16.05
C LEU A 768 20.66 -20.46 -17.18
N LYS A 769 20.00 -21.64 -17.20
CA LYS A 769 19.00 -21.98 -18.23
C LYS A 769 17.72 -21.14 -18.10
N ARG A 770 17.33 -20.81 -16.86
CA ARG A 770 16.16 -19.97 -16.58
C ARG A 770 16.50 -18.51 -16.42
N LYS A 771 17.75 -18.10 -16.67
CA LYS A 771 18.26 -16.73 -16.45
C LYS A 771 17.95 -16.18 -15.05
N LYS A 772 18.03 -17.04 -14.03
CA LYS A 772 17.85 -16.65 -12.64
C LYS A 772 19.20 -16.37 -12.00
N ALA A 773 19.45 -15.11 -11.70
CA ALA A 773 20.61 -14.68 -10.93
C ALA A 773 20.21 -13.56 -9.96
N ARG A 774 20.97 -13.41 -8.89
CA ARG A 774 20.95 -12.23 -8.04
C ARG A 774 22.17 -11.40 -8.36
N ILE A 775 21.94 -10.16 -8.76
CA ILE A 775 22.99 -9.24 -9.17
C ILE A 775 22.95 -8.05 -8.23
N GLY A 776 24.03 -7.87 -7.48
CA GLY A 776 24.24 -6.71 -6.63
C GLY A 776 24.93 -5.60 -7.42
N LEU A 777 24.36 -4.39 -7.40
CA LEU A 777 24.84 -3.23 -8.10
C LEU A 777 25.36 -2.18 -7.12
N GLY A 778 26.33 -1.38 -7.56
CA GLY A 778 26.78 -0.16 -6.90
C GLY A 778 26.55 1.03 -7.82
N LEU A 779 26.16 2.18 -7.27
CA LEU A 779 26.02 3.43 -8.03
C LEU A 779 27.38 3.99 -8.35
N ILE A 780 27.62 4.34 -9.61
CA ILE A 780 28.78 5.11 -10.05
C ILE A 780 28.39 6.58 -9.90
N ALA A 781 29.12 7.32 -9.08
CA ALA A 781 28.90 8.76 -8.95
C ALA A 781 29.17 9.45 -10.30
N GLU A 782 28.26 10.33 -10.73
CA GLU A 782 28.44 11.23 -11.87
C GLU A 782 29.53 12.25 -11.62
#